data_105c336bb585385523aadc7412066200
#
_entry.id   105c336bb585385523aadc7412066200
#
_cell.length_a   1.000
_cell.length_b   1.000
_cell.length_c   1.000
_cell.angle_alpha   90.00
_cell.angle_beta   90.00
_cell.angle_gamma   90.00
#
_symmetry.space_group_name_H-M   'P 1'
#
loop_
_entity.id
_entity.type
_entity.pdbx_description
1 polymer ?
#
loop_
_entity_poly.entity_id
_entity_poly.type
_entity_poly.pdbx_seq_one_letter_code
_entity_poly.pdbx_strand_id
1 'polypeptide(L)'
;MVALSVNELIVEVDTDKAYRILWIDSGYVIAYVIDITAINASPFIMTTKEIEEQINSAIYTLRVDENVALKRSPTEKDIQHRDKTWMIIKDLVRIEPDIYKKSHRYKLIEEAMIKHNIKSKNTFYKNIRKYWQRGMVKDSVFPDFNFTNTDKEYKKKTGRPNKNGVKGIIITAEIKEQFSKSVKKYYLNLKKPSLIFAYKMMIRDYYTKFKYFDESNNERLVLKPEEERPSQTQFYYWFNKEYKNDKVTIAREGLKKFEQNHRAVLGSSTAETEGPGDIYQIDATPGNVYLVNRFNPNWIVGRPTTYFIVDVYTHLIVGLYVGLENASWKAMMSAIVNACMDKKEYCKKFGINISTDIWPSMHLPNNFIGDRGELASHGVDHLIEGLGPNISNTPPYRPDWKGIVEKLFDTSQEKIKPFLPGYVHKDHGERGAKDYRLEASLNIEEYTQILINFILFYNNNFYMKEYVRNEQQIKDNVQPIPIKLWEWGIKNAAGKLKKHDIDKIKFYLLPRDKVTISEKGIRYKKMYYTTPRAIDEQWFSKARRDGSWKVEFSYDPRDLNVIYLHSNDEDLFIPCTLLDHQVRYKDKTIEEIDQLLEFENNDMKDTEHSRLENELNFYSDIESIVKAANKNKEEKLDKTLSKSKRTKNIKDNRREERVQRSEEEGFNLQINNQKKISAIIQVENNNEKNSSIISIKQLFANEGRNDK
;
A
#
# COMPACT_ATOMS: atom_id res chain seq x y z
N MET A 1 -13.94 46.07 -22.98
CA MET A 1 -13.50 46.07 -24.38
C MET A 1 -12.78 44.75 -24.63
N VAL A 2 -13.32 43.89 -25.48
CA VAL A 2 -12.71 42.57 -25.78
C VAL A 2 -11.77 42.81 -26.97
N ALA A 3 -10.46 42.63 -26.78
CA ALA A 3 -9.48 42.79 -27.87
C ALA A 3 -9.59 41.59 -28.79
N LEU A 4 -9.93 41.83 -30.07
CA LEU A 4 -9.95 40.80 -31.10
C LEU A 4 -8.54 40.59 -31.71
N SER A 5 -8.19 39.33 -31.93
CA SER A 5 -6.89 38.93 -32.49
C SER A 5 -7.07 38.14 -33.80
N VAL A 6 -6.10 38.27 -34.71
CA VAL A 6 -6.09 37.43 -35.90
C VAL A 6 -5.93 35.97 -35.53
N ASN A 7 -6.63 35.09 -36.25
CA ASN A 7 -6.72 33.64 -36.03
C ASN A 7 -7.62 33.19 -34.88
N GLU A 8 -8.26 34.08 -34.13
CA GLU A 8 -9.29 33.74 -33.15
C GLU A 8 -10.55 33.19 -33.79
N LEU A 9 -11.27 32.35 -33.07
CA LEU A 9 -12.55 31.80 -33.44
C LEU A 9 -13.70 32.55 -32.70
N ILE A 10 -14.66 33.00 -33.46
CA ILE A 10 -15.91 33.55 -33.00
C ILE A 10 -16.97 32.47 -33.22
N VAL A 11 -17.63 32.03 -32.15
CA VAL A 11 -18.66 30.98 -32.20
C VAL A 11 -20.01 31.56 -31.82
N GLU A 12 -21.02 31.38 -32.69
CA GLU A 12 -22.39 31.75 -32.45
C GLU A 12 -23.04 30.75 -31.49
N VAL A 13 -23.55 31.24 -30.36
CA VAL A 13 -24.00 30.38 -29.25
C VAL A 13 -25.20 29.50 -29.63
N ASP A 14 -26.13 30.04 -30.41
CA ASP A 14 -27.36 29.33 -30.76
C ASP A 14 -27.24 28.32 -31.90
N THR A 15 -26.28 28.53 -32.81
CA THR A 15 -26.18 27.74 -34.06
C THR A 15 -24.91 26.92 -34.15
N ASP A 16 -23.95 27.03 -33.20
CA ASP A 16 -22.61 26.46 -33.26
C ASP A 16 -21.80 26.80 -34.52
N LYS A 17 -22.24 27.81 -35.32
CA LYS A 17 -21.44 28.31 -36.42
C LYS A 17 -20.21 29.00 -35.89
N ALA A 18 -19.09 28.71 -36.51
CA ALA A 18 -17.83 29.26 -36.08
C ALA A 18 -17.13 30.01 -37.24
N TYR A 19 -16.65 31.18 -36.91
CA TYR A 19 -15.98 32.08 -37.85
C TYR A 19 -14.54 32.32 -37.36
N ARG A 20 -13.56 32.28 -38.27
CA ARG A 20 -12.20 32.63 -37.95
C ARG A 20 -11.87 34.04 -38.43
N ILE A 21 -11.24 34.84 -37.60
CA ILE A 21 -10.71 36.16 -37.95
C ILE A 21 -9.42 35.93 -38.77
N LEU A 22 -9.44 36.38 -40.01
CA LEU A 22 -8.30 36.24 -40.95
C LEU A 22 -7.36 37.43 -40.91
N TRP A 23 -7.90 38.64 -40.73
CA TRP A 23 -7.18 39.87 -40.75
C TRP A 23 -8.01 40.99 -40.12
N ILE A 24 -7.34 41.97 -39.53
CA ILE A 24 -7.94 43.16 -38.92
C ILE A 24 -7.14 44.36 -39.48
N ASP A 25 -7.86 45.42 -39.86
CA ASP A 25 -7.19 46.61 -40.37
C ASP A 25 -6.45 47.40 -39.26
N SER A 26 -5.47 48.21 -39.67
CA SER A 26 -4.67 48.99 -38.71
C SER A 26 -5.44 50.04 -37.93
N GLY A 27 -6.63 50.42 -38.41
CA GLY A 27 -7.56 51.32 -37.73
C GLY A 27 -8.54 50.61 -36.81
N TYR A 28 -8.44 49.25 -36.72
CA TYR A 28 -9.33 48.42 -35.90
C TYR A 28 -10.83 48.65 -36.20
N VAL A 29 -11.17 48.89 -37.49
CA VAL A 29 -12.53 49.17 -37.96
C VAL A 29 -13.20 47.97 -38.60
N ILE A 30 -12.43 47.24 -39.44
CA ILE A 30 -12.92 46.09 -40.20
C ILE A 30 -12.07 44.84 -39.99
N ALA A 31 -12.72 43.70 -39.97
CA ALA A 31 -12.09 42.39 -39.96
C ALA A 31 -12.59 41.56 -41.16
N TYR A 32 -11.67 40.81 -41.78
CA TYR A 32 -12.02 39.72 -42.67
C TYR A 32 -12.22 38.45 -41.88
N VAL A 33 -13.37 37.79 -42.02
CA VAL A 33 -13.67 36.54 -41.34
C VAL A 33 -14.10 35.46 -42.34
N ILE A 34 -13.91 34.19 -41.94
CA ILE A 34 -14.35 33.04 -42.75
C ILE A 34 -15.12 32.05 -41.91
N ASP A 35 -16.22 31.53 -42.41
CA ASP A 35 -16.95 30.42 -41.79
C ASP A 35 -16.11 29.14 -41.89
N ILE A 36 -15.77 28.53 -40.73
CA ILE A 36 -14.97 27.32 -40.69
C ILE A 36 -15.79 26.02 -40.81
N THR A 37 -17.12 26.13 -40.69
CA THR A 37 -18.04 25.01 -40.80
C THR A 37 -18.50 24.74 -42.22
N ALA A 38 -18.59 25.79 -43.07
CA ALA A 38 -19.09 25.68 -44.41
C ALA A 38 -18.01 25.18 -45.41
N ILE A 39 -18.37 24.18 -46.23
CA ILE A 39 -17.45 23.53 -47.19
C ILE A 39 -16.95 24.52 -48.25
N ASN A 40 -17.79 25.45 -48.69
CA ASN A 40 -17.49 26.43 -49.74
C ASN A 40 -17.37 27.87 -49.25
N ALA A 41 -16.95 28.05 -47.99
CA ALA A 41 -16.82 29.38 -47.41
C ALA A 41 -15.89 30.30 -48.20
N SER A 42 -16.17 31.57 -48.19
CA SER A 42 -15.31 32.62 -48.71
C SER A 42 -15.20 33.71 -47.64
N PRO A 43 -14.06 34.40 -47.57
CA PRO A 43 -13.86 35.53 -46.67
C PRO A 43 -14.92 36.64 -46.93
N PHE A 44 -15.43 37.22 -45.87
CA PHE A 44 -16.32 38.36 -45.89
C PHE A 44 -15.96 39.38 -44.80
N ILE A 45 -16.48 40.58 -44.87
CA ILE A 45 -16.13 41.67 -43.95
C ILE A 45 -17.15 41.71 -42.84
N MET A 46 -16.69 41.89 -41.61
CA MET A 46 -17.45 42.33 -40.46
C MET A 46 -16.76 43.55 -39.84
N THR A 47 -17.53 44.45 -39.23
CA THR A 47 -16.90 45.52 -38.46
C THR A 47 -16.48 44.98 -37.09
N THR A 48 -15.33 45.43 -36.58
CA THR A 48 -14.85 45.02 -35.25
C THR A 48 -15.88 45.39 -34.16
N LYS A 49 -16.53 46.53 -34.35
CA LYS A 49 -17.60 47.00 -33.47
C LYS A 49 -18.82 46.04 -33.40
N GLU A 50 -19.29 45.55 -34.55
CA GLU A 50 -20.35 44.54 -34.61
C GLU A 50 -19.96 43.25 -33.89
N ILE A 51 -18.73 42.79 -34.09
CA ILE A 51 -18.21 41.58 -33.39
C ILE A 51 -18.20 41.81 -31.90
N GLU A 52 -17.67 42.93 -31.43
CA GLU A 52 -17.63 43.26 -29.98
C GLU A 52 -19.03 43.41 -29.38
N GLU A 53 -19.94 44.08 -30.05
CA GLU A 53 -21.34 44.23 -29.60
C GLU A 53 -22.03 42.87 -29.46
N GLN A 54 -21.80 41.95 -30.40
CA GLN A 54 -22.38 40.61 -30.35
C GLN A 54 -21.73 39.72 -29.30
N ILE A 55 -20.43 39.90 -29.01
CA ILE A 55 -19.76 39.24 -27.91
C ILE A 55 -20.28 39.75 -26.56
N ASN A 56 -20.46 41.08 -26.42
CA ASN A 56 -21.00 41.70 -25.21
C ASN A 56 -22.45 41.29 -24.95
N SER A 57 -23.22 41.05 -26.02
CA SER A 57 -24.62 40.56 -25.97
C SER A 57 -24.71 39.03 -25.78
N ALA A 58 -23.60 38.33 -25.60
CA ALA A 58 -23.50 36.87 -25.47
C ALA A 58 -24.04 36.07 -26.67
N ILE A 59 -24.20 36.71 -27.84
CA ILE A 59 -24.56 36.05 -29.09
C ILE A 59 -23.35 35.33 -29.67
N TYR A 60 -22.18 35.95 -29.57
CA TYR A 60 -20.91 35.34 -29.92
C TYR A 60 -20.02 35.07 -28.69
N THR A 61 -19.23 34.01 -28.76
CA THR A 61 -18.18 33.71 -27.79
C THR A 61 -16.83 33.53 -28.51
N LEU A 62 -15.77 34.02 -27.88
CA LEU A 62 -14.40 33.73 -28.38
C LEU A 62 -13.95 32.35 -27.87
N ARG A 63 -13.42 31.56 -28.77
CA ARG A 63 -12.82 30.24 -28.45
C ARG A 63 -11.43 30.11 -29.01
N VAL A 64 -10.57 29.43 -28.29
CA VAL A 64 -9.28 28.98 -28.81
C VAL A 64 -9.52 27.78 -29.72
N ASP A 65 -8.82 27.74 -30.87
CA ASP A 65 -8.94 26.64 -31.82
C ASP A 65 -8.28 25.38 -31.30
N GLU A 66 -9.07 24.47 -30.72
CA GLU A 66 -8.62 23.16 -30.26
C GLU A 66 -8.35 22.17 -31.43
N ASN A 67 -8.78 22.49 -32.62
CA ASN A 67 -8.73 21.61 -33.81
C ASN A 67 -7.44 21.66 -34.60
N VAL A 68 -6.42 22.38 -34.15
CA VAL A 68 -5.11 22.46 -34.85
C VAL A 68 -4.34 21.15 -34.74
N ALA A 69 -4.67 20.27 -33.80
CA ALA A 69 -3.99 19.00 -33.59
C ALA A 69 -4.30 17.98 -34.70
N LEU A 70 -3.28 17.46 -35.34
CA LEU A 70 -3.41 16.34 -36.28
C LEU A 70 -3.97 15.11 -35.58
N LYS A 71 -5.01 14.49 -36.15
CA LYS A 71 -5.66 13.28 -35.59
C LYS A 71 -4.79 12.02 -35.67
N ARG A 72 -3.75 12.04 -36.51
CA ARG A 72 -2.75 10.99 -36.61
C ARG A 72 -1.37 11.56 -36.91
N SER A 73 -0.32 10.85 -36.58
CA SER A 73 1.05 11.20 -36.99
C SER A 73 1.14 11.16 -38.53
N PRO A 74 1.63 12.24 -39.18
CA PRO A 74 1.75 12.30 -40.63
C PRO A 74 2.84 11.35 -41.14
N THR A 75 2.56 10.68 -42.24
CA THR A 75 3.56 9.87 -42.94
C THR A 75 4.45 10.76 -43.81
N GLU A 76 5.57 10.22 -44.29
CA GLU A 76 6.48 10.90 -45.19
C GLU A 76 5.77 11.40 -46.46
N LYS A 77 4.83 10.62 -47.00
CA LYS A 77 4.00 11.02 -48.15
C LYS A 77 3.05 12.18 -47.82
N ASP A 78 2.54 12.25 -46.62
CA ASP A 78 1.68 13.35 -46.16
C ASP A 78 2.50 14.65 -46.08
N ILE A 79 3.72 14.55 -45.54
CA ILE A 79 4.66 15.67 -45.46
C ILE A 79 5.01 16.21 -46.85
N GLN A 80 5.35 15.32 -47.78
CA GLN A 80 5.63 15.71 -49.17
C GLN A 80 4.41 16.35 -49.82
N HIS A 81 3.20 15.86 -49.58
CA HIS A 81 1.96 16.45 -50.09
C HIS A 81 1.70 17.84 -49.49
N ARG A 82 1.86 18.00 -48.19
CA ARG A 82 1.77 19.29 -47.49
C ARG A 82 2.76 20.31 -48.10
N ASP A 83 4.01 19.91 -48.22
CA ASP A 83 5.05 20.82 -48.70
C ASP A 83 4.85 21.24 -50.15
N LYS A 84 4.42 20.32 -51.01
CA LYS A 84 4.00 20.68 -52.39
C LYS A 84 2.83 21.64 -52.40
N THR A 85 1.81 21.40 -51.59
CA THR A 85 0.62 22.25 -51.48
C THR A 85 0.98 23.63 -50.91
N TRP A 86 1.85 23.68 -49.93
CA TRP A 86 2.33 24.91 -49.32
C TRP A 86 3.11 25.77 -50.33
N MET A 87 3.99 25.17 -51.11
CA MET A 87 4.74 25.89 -52.14
C MET A 87 3.81 26.60 -53.14
N ILE A 88 2.66 26.07 -53.46
CA ILE A 88 1.70 26.65 -54.38
C ILE A 88 0.99 27.86 -53.79
N ILE A 89 0.66 27.86 -52.50
CA ILE A 89 -0.19 28.88 -51.88
C ILE A 89 0.57 29.88 -51.01
N LYS A 90 1.82 29.61 -50.60
CA LYS A 90 2.57 30.43 -49.63
C LYS A 90 2.70 31.90 -50.00
N ASP A 91 2.89 32.18 -51.28
CA ASP A 91 3.06 33.56 -51.78
C ASP A 91 1.67 34.28 -51.82
N LEU A 92 0.61 33.56 -52.16
CA LEU A 92 -0.75 34.10 -52.22
C LEU A 92 -1.28 34.51 -50.87
N VAL A 93 -1.10 33.65 -49.85
CA VAL A 93 -1.66 33.91 -48.50
C VAL A 93 -0.94 35.03 -47.76
N ARG A 94 0.20 35.51 -48.25
CA ARG A 94 0.93 36.65 -47.71
C ARG A 94 0.51 38.02 -48.29
N ILE A 95 -0.29 38.02 -49.36
CA ILE A 95 -0.74 39.26 -50.01
C ILE A 95 -2.02 39.75 -49.31
N GLU A 96 -1.87 40.21 -48.11
CA GLU A 96 -2.98 40.72 -47.26
C GLU A 96 -3.11 42.26 -47.41
N PRO A 97 -4.31 42.83 -47.41
CA PRO A 97 -5.64 42.20 -47.33
C PRO A 97 -6.21 41.77 -48.69
N ASP A 98 -5.46 41.93 -49.82
CA ASP A 98 -6.02 41.78 -51.17
C ASP A 98 -6.47 40.36 -51.49
N ILE A 99 -5.83 39.34 -50.89
CA ILE A 99 -6.25 37.95 -51.08
C ILE A 99 -7.66 37.67 -50.52
N TYR A 100 -8.15 38.48 -49.58
CA TYR A 100 -9.52 38.34 -49.02
C TYR A 100 -10.60 38.99 -49.90
N LYS A 101 -10.23 39.97 -50.77
CA LYS A 101 -11.15 40.63 -51.70
C LYS A 101 -11.41 39.74 -52.92
N LYS A 102 -12.69 39.44 -53.20
CA LYS A 102 -13.07 38.49 -54.27
C LYS A 102 -12.48 38.83 -55.66
N SER A 103 -12.47 40.09 -56.03
CA SER A 103 -11.96 40.56 -57.33
C SER A 103 -10.41 40.46 -57.45
N HIS A 104 -9.72 40.84 -56.39
CA HIS A 104 -8.24 40.76 -56.33
C HIS A 104 -7.79 39.32 -56.21
N ARG A 105 -8.41 38.49 -55.37
CA ARG A 105 -8.09 37.07 -55.23
C ARG A 105 -8.17 36.33 -56.56
N TYR A 106 -9.15 36.65 -57.40
CA TYR A 106 -9.25 36.02 -58.72
C TYR A 106 -8.02 36.28 -59.59
N LYS A 107 -7.54 37.54 -59.69
CA LYS A 107 -6.36 37.93 -60.43
C LYS A 107 -5.09 37.27 -59.86
N LEU A 108 -4.89 37.32 -58.55
CA LEU A 108 -3.78 36.69 -57.87
C LEU A 108 -3.69 35.18 -58.12
N ILE A 109 -4.84 34.50 -58.16
CA ILE A 109 -4.88 33.07 -58.50
C ILE A 109 -4.55 32.83 -59.96
N GLU A 110 -4.96 33.67 -60.91
CA GLU A 110 -4.59 33.54 -62.31
C GLU A 110 -3.07 33.68 -62.52
N GLU A 111 -2.45 34.64 -61.89
CA GLU A 111 -0.98 34.81 -61.90
C GLU A 111 -0.27 33.58 -61.29
N ALA A 112 -0.74 33.06 -60.18
CA ALA A 112 -0.20 31.87 -59.54
C ALA A 112 -0.39 30.60 -60.38
N MET A 113 -1.49 30.49 -61.13
CA MET A 113 -1.71 29.38 -62.06
C MET A 113 -0.64 29.33 -63.16
N ILE A 114 -0.30 30.49 -63.70
CA ILE A 114 0.76 30.63 -64.71
C ILE A 114 2.11 30.27 -64.10
N LYS A 115 2.42 30.85 -62.92
CA LYS A 115 3.68 30.64 -62.19
C LYS A 115 3.94 29.17 -61.87
N HIS A 116 2.91 28.44 -61.46
CA HIS A 116 3.04 27.04 -61.00
C HIS A 116 2.60 26.00 -62.06
N ASN A 117 2.25 26.44 -63.26
CA ASN A 117 1.77 25.60 -64.37
C ASN A 117 0.57 24.67 -63.94
N ILE A 118 -0.39 25.21 -63.20
CA ILE A 118 -1.55 24.46 -62.71
C ILE A 118 -2.80 24.95 -63.43
N LYS A 119 -3.48 24.05 -64.15
CA LYS A 119 -4.63 24.38 -65.00
C LYS A 119 -5.93 24.60 -64.23
N SER A 120 -6.04 24.17 -62.97
CA SER A 120 -7.29 24.18 -62.18
C SER A 120 -7.31 25.28 -61.11
N LYS A 121 -8.16 26.29 -61.28
CA LYS A 121 -8.45 27.33 -60.28
C LYS A 121 -8.94 26.70 -58.96
N ASN A 122 -9.74 25.64 -59.02
CA ASN A 122 -10.31 24.97 -57.87
C ASN A 122 -9.27 24.43 -56.90
N THR A 123 -8.10 24.04 -57.39
CA THR A 123 -6.96 23.59 -56.55
C THR A 123 -6.50 24.70 -55.60
N PHE A 124 -6.35 25.92 -56.11
CA PHE A 124 -5.96 27.07 -55.28
C PHE A 124 -7.06 27.44 -54.28
N TYR A 125 -8.31 27.59 -54.73
CA TYR A 125 -9.39 27.90 -53.81
C TYR A 125 -9.56 26.87 -52.71
N LYS A 126 -9.46 25.59 -53.01
CA LYS A 126 -9.54 24.52 -52.03
C LYS A 126 -8.44 24.60 -50.98
N ASN A 127 -7.19 24.81 -51.43
CA ASN A 127 -6.04 24.79 -50.55
C ASN A 127 -5.92 26.07 -49.71
N ILE A 128 -6.23 27.24 -50.27
CA ILE A 128 -6.29 28.50 -49.54
C ILE A 128 -7.41 28.45 -48.47
N ARG A 129 -8.59 27.91 -48.80
CA ARG A 129 -9.68 27.73 -47.87
C ARG A 129 -9.30 26.81 -46.72
N LYS A 130 -8.64 25.68 -46.99
CA LYS A 130 -8.10 24.80 -45.95
C LYS A 130 -7.14 25.53 -45.03
N TYR A 131 -6.26 26.35 -45.58
CA TYR A 131 -5.32 27.15 -44.82
C TYR A 131 -6.08 28.09 -43.85
N TRP A 132 -7.03 28.84 -44.35
CA TRP A 132 -7.80 29.78 -43.54
C TRP A 132 -8.70 29.09 -42.49
N GLN A 133 -9.36 28.01 -42.85
CA GLN A 133 -10.29 27.33 -41.97
C GLN A 133 -9.59 26.50 -40.86
N ARG A 134 -8.32 26.14 -41.04
CA ARG A 134 -7.60 25.21 -40.16
C ARG A 134 -6.46 25.83 -39.38
N GLY A 135 -6.52 27.14 -39.12
CA GLY A 135 -5.59 27.80 -38.20
C GLY A 135 -4.45 28.59 -38.83
N MET A 136 -4.44 28.81 -40.15
CA MET A 136 -3.51 29.69 -40.85
C MET A 136 -2.01 29.32 -40.65
N VAL A 137 -1.73 28.01 -40.44
CA VAL A 137 -0.37 27.47 -40.31
C VAL A 137 -0.05 26.55 -41.50
N LYS A 138 1.24 26.28 -41.74
CA LYS A 138 1.68 25.40 -42.81
C LYS A 138 1.01 24.01 -42.75
N ASP A 139 0.80 23.51 -41.57
CA ASP A 139 0.23 22.18 -41.36
C ASP A 139 -1.30 22.11 -41.65
N SER A 140 -1.98 23.24 -41.75
CA SER A 140 -3.39 23.35 -42.17
C SER A 140 -3.71 22.69 -43.49
N VAL A 141 -2.71 22.59 -44.40
CA VAL A 141 -2.88 22.02 -45.74
C VAL A 141 -2.54 20.53 -45.83
N PHE A 142 -2.35 19.84 -44.72
CA PHE A 142 -2.25 18.39 -44.74
C PHE A 142 -3.50 17.74 -45.38
N PRO A 143 -3.40 16.52 -45.91
CA PRO A 143 -4.53 15.79 -46.45
C PRO A 143 -5.68 15.65 -45.43
N ASP A 144 -6.94 15.60 -45.90
CA ASP A 144 -8.14 15.62 -45.06
C ASP A 144 -8.20 14.50 -44.01
N PHE A 145 -7.65 13.33 -44.33
CA PHE A 145 -7.64 12.20 -43.41
C PHE A 145 -6.77 12.41 -42.14
N ASN A 146 -5.93 13.49 -42.13
CA ASN A 146 -5.21 13.84 -40.90
C ASN A 146 -6.06 14.66 -39.92
N PHE A 147 -7.19 15.22 -40.37
CA PHE A 147 -8.07 16.09 -39.57
C PHE A 147 -9.45 15.47 -39.30
N THR A 148 -9.87 14.52 -40.12
CA THR A 148 -11.21 13.93 -39.98
C THR A 148 -11.17 12.54 -39.37
N ASN A 149 -11.91 12.34 -38.25
CA ASN A 149 -12.31 11.03 -37.76
C ASN A 149 -13.57 10.59 -38.48
N THR A 150 -13.60 10.50 -39.79
CA THR A 150 -14.76 9.97 -40.47
C THR A 150 -14.75 8.45 -40.36
N ASP A 151 -15.65 7.91 -39.54
CA ASP A 151 -16.14 6.55 -39.72
C ASP A 151 -16.83 6.52 -41.10
N LYS A 152 -16.05 6.15 -42.12
CA LYS A 152 -16.59 6.02 -43.45
C LYS A 152 -17.50 4.81 -43.46
N GLU A 153 -18.79 5.02 -43.65
CA GLU A 153 -19.69 3.96 -44.07
C GLU A 153 -19.25 3.48 -45.45
N TYR A 154 -18.74 2.27 -45.48
CA TYR A 154 -18.32 1.65 -46.75
C TYR A 154 -19.56 1.15 -47.49
N LYS A 155 -19.92 1.78 -48.57
CA LYS A 155 -21.02 1.33 -49.47
C LYS A 155 -20.62 0.12 -50.31
N LYS A 156 -19.34 -0.25 -50.34
CA LYS A 156 -18.82 -1.42 -51.05
C LYS A 156 -17.87 -2.19 -50.12
N LYS A 157 -17.83 -3.50 -50.25
CA LYS A 157 -16.91 -4.36 -49.53
C LYS A 157 -15.46 -3.96 -49.80
N THR A 158 -14.73 -3.67 -48.75
CA THR A 158 -13.29 -3.35 -48.82
C THR A 158 -12.47 -4.59 -48.47
N GLY A 159 -11.31 -4.74 -49.10
CA GLY A 159 -10.37 -5.83 -48.85
C GLY A 159 -10.22 -6.81 -50.04
N ARG A 160 -9.30 -7.77 -49.93
CA ARG A 160 -9.03 -8.75 -50.94
C ARG A 160 -10.28 -9.65 -51.17
N PRO A 161 -10.72 -9.87 -52.41
CA PRO A 161 -11.79 -10.83 -52.71
C PRO A 161 -11.50 -12.21 -52.15
N ASN A 162 -12.54 -12.90 -51.69
CA ASN A 162 -12.40 -14.27 -51.20
C ASN A 162 -12.03 -15.19 -52.37
N LYS A 163 -11.10 -16.12 -52.18
CA LYS A 163 -10.65 -17.05 -53.21
C LYS A 163 -11.79 -17.92 -53.75
N ASN A 164 -12.82 -18.17 -52.94
CA ASN A 164 -13.96 -19.05 -53.29
C ASN A 164 -15.16 -18.26 -53.89
N GLY A 165 -14.99 -17.01 -54.27
CA GLY A 165 -16.04 -16.19 -54.89
C GLY A 165 -17.21 -15.77 -53.99
N VAL A 166 -17.21 -16.18 -52.73
CA VAL A 166 -18.27 -15.88 -51.77
C VAL A 166 -18.31 -14.39 -51.45
N LYS A 167 -19.42 -13.72 -51.71
CA LYS A 167 -19.67 -12.32 -51.36
C LYS A 167 -19.93 -12.23 -49.86
N GLY A 168 -18.93 -11.93 -49.06
CA GLY A 168 -19.14 -11.74 -47.63
C GLY A 168 -19.86 -10.44 -47.30
N ILE A 169 -20.33 -10.31 -46.08
CA ILE A 169 -21.13 -9.19 -45.55
C ILE A 169 -20.31 -7.88 -45.45
N ILE A 170 -20.98 -6.76 -45.65
CA ILE A 170 -20.43 -5.39 -45.33
C ILE A 170 -20.66 -5.15 -43.86
N ILE A 171 -19.63 -4.67 -43.14
CA ILE A 171 -19.73 -4.38 -41.72
C ILE A 171 -20.41 -3.02 -41.53
N THR A 172 -21.67 -3.06 -41.13
CA THR A 172 -22.49 -1.89 -40.77
C THR A 172 -22.27 -1.47 -39.31
N ALA A 173 -22.79 -0.33 -38.92
CA ALA A 173 -22.79 0.15 -37.53
C ALA A 173 -23.46 -0.87 -36.59
N GLU A 174 -24.55 -1.51 -37.01
CA GLU A 174 -25.27 -2.53 -36.27
C GLU A 174 -24.40 -3.76 -36.00
N ILE A 175 -23.67 -4.26 -37.00
CA ILE A 175 -22.76 -5.39 -36.84
C ILE A 175 -21.59 -5.04 -35.93
N LYS A 176 -21.08 -3.83 -35.97
CA LYS A 176 -20.05 -3.37 -35.02
C LYS A 176 -20.59 -3.37 -33.58
N GLU A 177 -21.83 -2.97 -33.38
CA GLU A 177 -22.48 -3.04 -32.08
C GLU A 177 -22.63 -4.47 -31.58
N GLN A 178 -23.01 -5.41 -32.45
CA GLN A 178 -23.06 -6.85 -32.14
C GLN A 178 -21.68 -7.37 -31.74
N PHE A 179 -20.62 -6.96 -32.44
CA PHE A 179 -19.23 -7.27 -32.07
C PHE A 179 -18.90 -6.76 -30.66
N SER A 180 -19.20 -5.50 -30.39
CA SER A 180 -18.95 -4.87 -29.10
C SER A 180 -19.70 -5.56 -27.96
N LYS A 181 -21.01 -5.85 -28.14
CA LYS A 181 -21.82 -6.58 -27.17
C LYS A 181 -21.25 -7.98 -26.90
N SER A 182 -20.83 -8.69 -27.93
CA SER A 182 -20.29 -10.04 -27.82
C SER A 182 -18.91 -10.06 -27.14
N VAL A 183 -18.05 -9.10 -27.47
CA VAL A 183 -16.74 -8.96 -26.82
C VAL A 183 -16.91 -8.64 -25.32
N LYS A 184 -17.80 -7.70 -24.96
CA LYS A 184 -18.08 -7.37 -23.57
C LYS A 184 -18.64 -8.55 -22.79
N LYS A 185 -19.58 -9.31 -23.39
CA LYS A 185 -20.26 -10.43 -22.73
C LYS A 185 -19.39 -11.68 -22.61
N TYR A 186 -18.66 -12.04 -23.65
CA TYR A 186 -18.01 -13.33 -23.76
C TYR A 186 -16.48 -13.32 -23.71
N TYR A 187 -15.81 -12.16 -23.85
CA TYR A 187 -14.36 -12.08 -23.87
C TYR A 187 -13.78 -11.29 -22.70
N LEU A 188 -14.38 -10.13 -22.37
CA LEU A 188 -13.87 -9.21 -21.34
C LEU A 188 -14.33 -9.63 -19.94
N ASN A 189 -13.83 -10.79 -19.47
CA ASN A 189 -14.12 -11.29 -18.13
C ASN A 189 -12.92 -12.06 -17.53
N LEU A 190 -12.94 -12.26 -16.21
CA LEU A 190 -11.86 -12.89 -15.45
C LEU A 190 -11.66 -14.38 -15.75
N LYS A 191 -12.63 -15.06 -16.40
CA LYS A 191 -12.51 -16.47 -16.82
C LYS A 191 -11.58 -16.64 -18.02
N LYS A 192 -11.13 -15.56 -18.64
CA LYS A 192 -10.17 -15.49 -19.74
C LYS A 192 -10.54 -16.38 -20.97
N PRO A 193 -11.80 -16.43 -21.42
CA PRO A 193 -12.15 -17.22 -22.61
C PRO A 193 -11.40 -16.71 -23.84
N SER A 194 -11.27 -17.56 -24.86
CA SER A 194 -10.59 -17.18 -26.11
C SER A 194 -11.45 -16.22 -26.96
N LEU A 195 -10.80 -15.42 -27.78
CA LEU A 195 -11.50 -14.51 -28.70
C LEU A 195 -12.31 -15.31 -29.76
N ILE A 196 -11.82 -16.50 -30.12
CA ILE A 196 -12.55 -17.45 -30.96
C ILE A 196 -13.86 -17.90 -30.32
N PHE A 197 -13.85 -18.14 -29.01
CA PHE A 197 -15.05 -18.47 -28.25
C PHE A 197 -16.09 -17.34 -28.33
N ALA A 198 -15.66 -16.08 -28.11
CA ALA A 198 -16.52 -14.93 -28.22
C ALA A 198 -17.14 -14.77 -29.62
N TYR A 199 -16.35 -15.00 -30.67
CA TYR A 199 -16.86 -15.05 -32.05
C TYR A 199 -17.93 -16.15 -32.25
N LYS A 200 -17.66 -17.37 -31.80
CA LYS A 200 -18.63 -18.46 -31.89
C LYS A 200 -19.94 -18.16 -31.15
N MET A 201 -19.84 -17.54 -29.96
CA MET A 201 -21.03 -17.14 -29.21
C MET A 201 -21.78 -16.02 -29.90
N MET A 202 -21.08 -15.06 -30.52
CA MET A 202 -21.70 -14.02 -31.34
C MET A 202 -22.48 -14.63 -32.52
N ILE A 203 -21.88 -15.59 -33.26
CA ILE A 203 -22.57 -16.30 -34.35
C ILE A 203 -23.81 -17.00 -33.81
N ARG A 204 -23.72 -17.63 -32.68
CA ARG A 204 -24.88 -18.28 -32.03
C ARG A 204 -25.99 -17.28 -31.72
N ASP A 205 -25.64 -16.14 -31.09
CA ASP A 205 -26.64 -15.18 -30.57
C ASP A 205 -27.32 -14.37 -31.68
N TYR A 206 -26.63 -14.03 -32.78
CA TYR A 206 -27.13 -13.13 -33.81
C TYR A 206 -27.34 -13.75 -35.20
N TYR A 207 -26.72 -14.92 -35.46
CA TYR A 207 -26.72 -15.54 -36.79
C TYR A 207 -27.28 -16.98 -36.79
N THR A 208 -28.08 -17.32 -35.78
CA THR A 208 -28.92 -18.54 -35.78
C THR A 208 -30.15 -18.26 -36.61
N LYS A 209 -30.47 -19.16 -37.59
CA LYS A 209 -31.64 -19.08 -38.44
C LYS A 209 -32.87 -19.61 -37.71
N PHE A 210 -32.76 -20.79 -37.12
CA PHE A 210 -33.77 -21.42 -36.28
C PHE A 210 -33.13 -22.46 -35.36
N LYS A 211 -33.90 -22.85 -34.35
CA LYS A 211 -33.55 -23.89 -33.40
C LYS A 211 -34.50 -25.09 -33.55
N TYR A 212 -34.02 -26.30 -33.40
CA TYR A 212 -34.86 -27.49 -33.39
C TYR A 212 -34.34 -28.44 -32.28
N PHE A 213 -35.20 -29.39 -31.90
CA PHE A 213 -34.82 -30.45 -30.97
C PHE A 213 -34.51 -31.70 -31.74
N ASP A 214 -33.40 -32.36 -31.42
CA ASP A 214 -33.05 -33.66 -32.00
C ASP A 214 -33.85 -34.80 -31.33
N GLU A 215 -33.68 -36.05 -31.83
CA GLU A 215 -34.37 -37.23 -31.32
C GLU A 215 -34.08 -37.50 -29.83
N SER A 216 -32.98 -36.96 -29.28
CA SER A 216 -32.60 -37.02 -27.87
C SER A 216 -33.06 -35.83 -27.05
N ASN A 217 -33.98 -35.03 -27.58
CA ASN A 217 -34.53 -33.79 -26.98
C ASN A 217 -33.46 -32.73 -26.65
N ASN A 218 -32.30 -32.69 -27.35
CA ASN A 218 -31.30 -31.66 -27.24
C ASN A 218 -31.55 -30.53 -28.24
N GLU A 219 -31.43 -29.31 -27.81
CA GLU A 219 -31.56 -28.12 -28.66
C GLU A 219 -30.40 -28.05 -29.66
N ARG A 220 -30.71 -28.02 -30.94
CA ARG A 220 -29.79 -27.88 -32.06
C ARG A 220 -30.02 -26.56 -32.79
N LEU A 221 -28.92 -26.00 -33.32
CA LEU A 221 -28.93 -24.72 -34.00
C LEU A 221 -28.66 -24.88 -35.50
N VAL A 222 -29.43 -24.19 -36.31
CA VAL A 222 -29.13 -24.03 -37.74
C VAL A 222 -28.69 -22.58 -37.95
N LEU A 223 -27.48 -22.40 -38.46
CA LEU A 223 -26.91 -21.10 -38.70
C LEU A 223 -27.35 -20.50 -40.03
N LYS A 224 -27.33 -19.16 -40.13
CA LYS A 224 -27.50 -18.45 -41.41
C LYS A 224 -26.34 -18.83 -42.37
N PRO A 225 -26.54 -18.72 -43.70
CA PRO A 225 -25.49 -18.97 -44.69
C PRO A 225 -24.23 -18.14 -44.42
N GLU A 226 -23.09 -18.59 -44.91
CA GLU A 226 -21.79 -17.92 -44.71
C GLU A 226 -21.78 -16.52 -45.30
N GLU A 227 -22.54 -16.29 -46.33
CA GLU A 227 -22.68 -14.99 -47.02
C GLU A 227 -23.41 -13.94 -46.18
N GLU A 228 -24.25 -14.35 -45.22
CA GLU A 228 -25.07 -13.51 -44.37
C GLU A 228 -24.48 -13.29 -42.98
N ARG A 229 -23.28 -13.81 -42.74
CA ARG A 229 -22.63 -13.69 -41.42
C ARG A 229 -21.21 -13.10 -41.53
N PRO A 230 -20.73 -12.33 -40.54
CA PRO A 230 -19.39 -11.82 -40.55
C PRO A 230 -18.36 -12.97 -40.38
N SER A 231 -17.23 -12.85 -41.07
CA SER A 231 -16.13 -13.79 -40.90
C SER A 231 -15.37 -13.57 -39.61
N GLN A 232 -14.69 -14.60 -39.12
CA GLN A 232 -13.79 -14.50 -37.96
C GLN A 232 -12.73 -13.42 -38.18
N THR A 233 -12.17 -13.30 -39.37
CA THR A 233 -11.17 -12.31 -39.74
C THR A 233 -11.72 -10.88 -39.60
N GLN A 234 -12.96 -10.64 -40.00
CA GLN A 234 -13.62 -9.33 -39.83
C GLN A 234 -13.82 -9.00 -38.34
N PHE A 235 -14.26 -9.96 -37.53
CA PHE A 235 -14.40 -9.79 -36.08
C PHE A 235 -13.07 -9.46 -35.39
N TYR A 236 -11.99 -10.19 -35.71
CA TYR A 236 -10.65 -9.93 -35.19
C TYR A 236 -10.10 -8.55 -35.61
N TYR A 237 -10.30 -8.17 -36.87
CA TYR A 237 -9.88 -6.85 -37.36
C TYR A 237 -10.54 -5.72 -36.56
N TRP A 238 -11.85 -5.82 -36.33
CA TRP A 238 -12.59 -4.83 -35.57
C TRP A 238 -12.24 -4.86 -34.08
N PHE A 239 -12.02 -6.01 -33.51
CA PHE A 239 -11.54 -6.14 -32.15
C PHE A 239 -10.21 -5.40 -31.94
N ASN A 240 -9.21 -5.67 -32.81
CA ASN A 240 -7.90 -5.02 -32.74
C ASN A 240 -7.95 -3.50 -32.99
N LYS A 241 -8.92 -3.03 -33.77
CA LYS A 241 -9.12 -1.60 -34.05
C LYS A 241 -9.77 -0.86 -32.90
N GLU A 242 -10.74 -1.47 -32.25
CA GLU A 242 -11.62 -0.84 -31.24
C GLU A 242 -11.03 -0.95 -29.83
N TYR A 243 -10.45 -2.10 -29.48
CA TYR A 243 -10.02 -2.41 -28.14
C TYR A 243 -8.52 -2.20 -27.97
N LYS A 244 -8.16 -1.25 -27.10
CA LYS A 244 -6.77 -1.03 -26.66
C LYS A 244 -6.37 -2.13 -25.66
N ASN A 245 -5.10 -2.56 -25.73
CA ASN A 245 -4.57 -3.63 -24.89
C ASN A 245 -4.81 -3.40 -23.39
N ASP A 246 -4.65 -2.16 -22.92
CA ASP A 246 -4.79 -1.83 -21.50
C ASP A 246 -6.19 -2.15 -20.97
N LYS A 247 -7.26 -1.70 -21.68
CA LYS A 247 -8.65 -1.98 -21.30
C LYS A 247 -8.97 -3.48 -21.32
N VAL A 248 -8.40 -4.21 -22.28
CA VAL A 248 -8.57 -5.65 -22.39
C VAL A 248 -7.90 -6.37 -21.23
N THR A 249 -6.67 -5.98 -20.91
CA THR A 249 -5.90 -6.57 -19.80
C THR A 249 -6.58 -6.30 -18.46
N ILE A 250 -7.02 -5.06 -18.22
CA ILE A 250 -7.76 -4.71 -16.99
C ILE A 250 -9.04 -5.54 -16.85
N ALA A 251 -9.81 -5.70 -17.91
CA ALA A 251 -11.06 -6.48 -17.87
C ALA A 251 -10.83 -7.99 -17.65
N ARG A 252 -9.72 -8.55 -18.14
CA ARG A 252 -9.40 -9.98 -18.09
C ARG A 252 -8.53 -10.38 -16.91
N GLU A 253 -7.73 -9.48 -16.36
CA GLU A 253 -6.79 -9.77 -15.28
C GLU A 253 -7.08 -8.97 -14.01
N GLY A 254 -7.88 -7.94 -14.11
CA GLY A 254 -8.17 -7.01 -13.04
C GLY A 254 -7.18 -5.85 -12.99
N LEU A 255 -7.62 -4.72 -12.43
CA LEU A 255 -6.84 -3.50 -12.31
C LEU A 255 -5.54 -3.73 -11.53
N LYS A 256 -5.62 -4.47 -10.41
CA LYS A 256 -4.47 -4.79 -9.57
C LYS A 256 -3.32 -5.43 -10.36
N LYS A 257 -3.63 -6.45 -11.15
CA LYS A 257 -2.64 -7.18 -11.95
C LYS A 257 -2.09 -6.36 -13.10
N PHE A 258 -2.94 -5.50 -13.69
CA PHE A 258 -2.53 -4.54 -14.70
C PHE A 258 -1.51 -3.53 -14.14
N GLU A 259 -1.79 -2.93 -13.00
CA GLU A 259 -0.89 -1.97 -12.35
C GLU A 259 0.44 -2.60 -11.96
N GLN A 260 0.42 -3.86 -11.51
CA GLN A 260 1.64 -4.59 -11.11
C GLN A 260 2.53 -4.99 -12.29
N ASN A 261 1.95 -5.44 -13.42
CA ASN A 261 2.71 -6.18 -14.44
C ASN A 261 2.64 -5.58 -15.85
N HIS A 262 1.69 -4.69 -16.14
CA HIS A 262 1.42 -4.24 -17.51
C HIS A 262 1.48 -2.73 -17.72
N ARG A 263 1.55 -1.96 -16.64
CA ARG A 263 1.66 -0.52 -16.71
C ARG A 263 3.03 -0.10 -17.24
N ALA A 264 3.07 0.93 -18.06
CA ALA A 264 4.32 1.53 -18.49
C ALA A 264 5.05 2.17 -17.29
N VAL A 265 6.32 1.83 -17.09
CA VAL A 265 7.21 2.42 -16.10
C VAL A 265 8.19 3.33 -16.85
N LEU A 266 7.96 4.64 -16.78
CA LEU A 266 8.71 5.65 -17.55
C LEU A 266 9.75 6.41 -16.71
N GLY A 267 9.98 6.00 -15.45
CA GLY A 267 10.91 6.63 -14.52
C GLY A 267 11.99 5.68 -14.02
N SER A 268 12.94 6.24 -13.28
CA SER A 268 13.94 5.49 -12.52
C SER A 268 14.01 6.06 -11.11
N SER A 269 13.88 5.20 -10.10
CA SER A 269 13.98 5.62 -8.68
C SER A 269 15.32 6.29 -8.36
N THR A 270 16.40 5.86 -9.02
CA THR A 270 17.74 6.43 -8.85
C THR A 270 17.81 7.87 -9.37
N ALA A 271 17.08 8.19 -10.44
CA ALA A 271 17.08 9.54 -11.02
C ALA A 271 16.34 10.58 -10.14
N GLU A 272 15.57 10.14 -9.16
CA GLU A 272 14.85 10.99 -8.22
C GLU A 272 15.70 11.38 -7.00
N THR A 273 16.93 10.84 -6.88
CA THR A 273 17.81 11.08 -5.75
C THR A 273 18.98 12.01 -6.10
N GLU A 274 19.33 12.89 -5.16
CA GLU A 274 20.40 13.88 -5.33
C GLU A 274 21.76 13.36 -4.84
N GLY A 275 21.79 12.39 -3.93
CA GLY A 275 23.03 11.84 -3.36
C GLY A 275 22.79 10.72 -2.34
N PRO A 276 23.87 10.17 -1.76
CA PRO A 276 23.77 9.16 -0.73
C PRO A 276 22.98 9.64 0.47
N GLY A 277 22.07 8.79 0.99
CA GLY A 277 21.22 9.10 2.13
C GLY A 277 20.01 9.98 1.83
N ASP A 278 19.74 10.32 0.58
CA ASP A 278 18.52 11.01 0.24
C ASP A 278 17.30 10.11 0.47
N ILE A 279 17.32 8.90 -0.08
CA ILE A 279 16.25 7.91 0.08
C ILE A 279 16.87 6.54 0.43
N TYR A 280 16.37 5.92 1.50
CA TYR A 280 16.60 4.50 1.77
C TYR A 280 15.32 3.72 1.50
N GLN A 281 15.42 2.66 0.70
CA GLN A 281 14.37 1.66 0.56
C GLN A 281 14.54 0.58 1.61
N ILE A 282 13.45 0.24 2.31
CA ILE A 282 13.39 -0.84 3.28
C ILE A 282 12.31 -1.83 2.87
N ASP A 283 12.65 -3.10 2.89
CA ASP A 283 11.72 -4.18 2.57
C ASP A 283 12.06 -5.46 3.32
N ALA A 284 11.04 -6.29 3.52
CA ALA A 284 11.13 -7.57 4.18
C ALA A 284 10.73 -8.71 3.25
N THR A 285 11.48 -9.81 3.30
CA THR A 285 11.08 -11.01 2.60
C THR A 285 11.28 -12.26 3.48
N PRO A 286 10.34 -13.22 3.45
CA PRO A 286 10.60 -14.54 4.02
C PRO A 286 11.78 -15.20 3.29
N GLY A 287 12.82 -15.60 4.01
CA GLY A 287 13.93 -16.35 3.44
C GLY A 287 13.46 -17.65 2.81
N ASN A 288 14.00 -18.01 1.64
CA ASN A 288 13.65 -19.27 0.97
C ASN A 288 14.51 -20.45 1.49
N VAL A 289 14.65 -20.55 2.82
CA VAL A 289 15.42 -21.60 3.48
C VAL A 289 14.76 -21.96 4.81
N TYR A 290 14.72 -23.24 5.15
CA TYR A 290 14.33 -23.68 6.48
C TYR A 290 15.55 -23.71 7.40
N LEU A 291 15.37 -23.21 8.61
CA LEU A 291 16.41 -23.16 9.64
C LEU A 291 16.11 -24.14 10.78
N VAL A 292 17.18 -24.51 11.51
CA VAL A 292 17.11 -25.31 12.73
C VAL A 292 17.37 -24.46 13.96
N ASN A 293 16.96 -24.96 15.12
CA ASN A 293 17.19 -24.30 16.39
C ASN A 293 18.69 -24.30 16.75
N ARG A 294 19.19 -23.17 17.26
CA ARG A 294 20.58 -22.97 17.66
C ARG A 294 21.10 -23.99 18.68
N PHE A 295 20.24 -24.40 19.63
CA PHE A 295 20.62 -25.29 20.72
C PHE A 295 20.30 -26.76 20.43
N ASN A 296 19.32 -27.02 19.55
CA ASN A 296 18.94 -28.38 19.17
C ASN A 296 18.68 -28.45 17.65
N PRO A 297 19.64 -28.95 16.87
CA PRO A 297 19.51 -29.07 15.42
C PRO A 297 18.35 -29.96 14.93
N ASN A 298 17.80 -30.80 15.81
CA ASN A 298 16.62 -31.59 15.45
C ASN A 298 15.31 -30.78 15.42
N TRP A 299 15.32 -29.56 15.91
CA TRP A 299 14.13 -28.69 15.94
C TRP A 299 14.18 -27.71 14.78
N ILE A 300 13.29 -27.89 13.82
CA ILE A 300 13.10 -26.98 12.71
C ILE A 300 12.35 -25.75 13.23
N VAL A 301 12.93 -24.57 13.09
CA VAL A 301 12.34 -23.29 13.54
C VAL A 301 11.59 -22.53 12.45
N GLY A 302 11.59 -23.07 11.22
CA GLY A 302 10.88 -22.46 10.10
C GLY A 302 11.76 -21.60 9.20
N ARG A 303 11.14 -20.70 8.47
CA ARG A 303 11.81 -19.79 7.54
C ARG A 303 12.07 -18.43 8.21
N PRO A 304 13.26 -17.84 8.06
CA PRO A 304 13.55 -16.53 8.63
C PRO A 304 12.88 -15.42 7.82
N THR A 305 12.65 -14.29 8.47
CA THR A 305 12.33 -13.02 7.80
C THR A 305 13.61 -12.20 7.69
N THR A 306 13.92 -11.75 6.48
CA THR A 306 15.13 -10.94 6.19
C THR A 306 14.70 -9.54 5.78
N TYR A 307 15.28 -8.52 6.41
CA TYR A 307 15.17 -7.13 6.03
C TYR A 307 16.46 -6.65 5.38
N PHE A 308 16.35 -6.00 4.23
CA PHE A 308 17.40 -5.17 3.68
C PHE A 308 16.99 -3.70 3.68
N ILE A 309 17.96 -2.85 3.99
CA ILE A 309 17.87 -1.41 3.78
C ILE A 309 18.93 -1.04 2.76
N VAL A 310 18.51 -0.35 1.69
CA VAL A 310 19.35 0.00 0.54
C VAL A 310 19.27 1.49 0.27
N ASP A 311 20.41 2.11 0.08
CA ASP A 311 20.50 3.48 -0.41
C ASP A 311 20.14 3.52 -1.90
N VAL A 312 19.14 4.33 -2.27
CA VAL A 312 18.60 4.39 -3.64
C VAL A 312 19.60 4.98 -4.62
N TYR A 313 20.42 5.93 -4.19
CA TYR A 313 21.39 6.58 -5.05
C TYR A 313 22.54 5.66 -5.45
N THR A 314 23.10 4.93 -4.49
CA THR A 314 24.30 4.11 -4.70
C THR A 314 24.01 2.63 -4.85
N HIS A 315 22.81 2.19 -4.50
CA HIS A 315 22.41 0.79 -4.30
C HIS A 315 23.23 0.07 -3.21
N LEU A 316 23.92 0.81 -2.36
CA LEU A 316 24.65 0.24 -1.22
C LEU A 316 23.65 -0.36 -0.22
N ILE A 317 23.87 -1.60 0.20
CA ILE A 317 23.13 -2.19 1.31
C ILE A 317 23.65 -1.55 2.59
N VAL A 318 22.81 -0.75 3.24
CA VAL A 318 23.15 0.01 4.44
C VAL A 318 22.72 -0.66 5.72
N GLY A 319 21.74 -1.58 5.68
CA GLY A 319 21.24 -2.29 6.84
C GLY A 319 20.76 -3.70 6.55
N LEU A 320 20.87 -4.57 7.57
CA LEU A 320 20.43 -5.97 7.58
C LEU A 320 19.74 -6.29 8.90
N TYR A 321 18.66 -7.03 8.85
CA TYR A 321 18.11 -7.75 10.00
C TYR A 321 17.61 -9.12 9.57
N VAL A 322 17.84 -10.13 10.40
CA VAL A 322 17.33 -11.50 10.22
C VAL A 322 16.64 -11.92 11.50
N GLY A 323 15.37 -12.28 11.43
CA GLY A 323 14.56 -12.70 12.56
C GLY A 323 13.70 -13.90 12.23
N LEU A 324 13.04 -14.46 13.25
CA LEU A 324 12.05 -15.54 13.11
C LEU A 324 10.60 -15.01 13.21
N GLU A 325 10.43 -13.76 13.61
CA GLU A 325 9.16 -13.07 13.63
C GLU A 325 8.69 -12.68 12.22
N ASN A 326 7.38 -12.54 12.06
CA ASN A 326 6.81 -12.00 10.83
C ASN A 326 7.23 -10.55 10.60
N ALA A 327 7.13 -10.10 9.35
CA ALA A 327 7.36 -8.71 8.98
C ALA A 327 6.50 -7.78 9.86
N SER A 328 7.18 -6.86 10.57
CA SER A 328 6.57 -6.00 11.58
C SER A 328 7.45 -4.79 11.88
N TRP A 329 6.87 -3.75 12.50
CA TRP A 329 7.64 -2.60 13.01
C TRP A 329 8.78 -3.04 13.96
N LYS A 330 8.54 -4.01 14.81
CA LYS A 330 9.51 -4.58 15.74
C LYS A 330 10.78 -5.12 15.05
N ALA A 331 10.61 -5.85 13.95
CA ALA A 331 11.72 -6.34 13.14
C ALA A 331 12.40 -5.21 12.36
N MET A 332 11.60 -4.29 11.80
CA MET A 332 12.09 -3.12 11.07
C MET A 332 12.95 -2.19 11.95
N MET A 333 12.56 -1.93 13.21
CA MET A 333 13.39 -1.17 14.17
C MET A 333 14.83 -1.72 14.24
N SER A 334 14.96 -3.05 14.30
CA SER A 334 16.28 -3.69 14.37
C SER A 334 17.09 -3.48 13.09
N ALA A 335 16.44 -3.50 11.92
CA ALA A 335 17.09 -3.18 10.64
C ALA A 335 17.56 -1.71 10.59
N ILE A 336 16.74 -0.77 11.06
CA ILE A 336 17.09 0.66 11.11
C ILE A 336 18.24 0.90 12.09
N VAL A 337 18.21 0.29 13.28
CA VAL A 337 19.34 0.35 14.23
C VAL A 337 20.61 -0.20 13.59
N ASN A 338 20.51 -1.33 12.88
CA ASN A 338 21.65 -1.88 12.16
C ASN A 338 22.17 -0.91 11.09
N ALA A 339 21.31 -0.24 10.34
CA ALA A 339 21.74 0.75 9.34
C ALA A 339 22.56 1.90 9.94
N CYS A 340 22.31 2.24 11.20
CA CYS A 340 22.92 3.37 11.90
C CYS A 340 24.09 3.01 12.82
N MET A 341 24.28 1.71 13.13
CA MET A 341 25.35 1.26 14.01
C MET A 341 26.67 1.01 13.28
N ASP A 342 27.78 0.92 14.04
CA ASP A 342 29.08 0.51 13.50
C ASP A 342 29.01 -0.95 13.01
N LYS A 343 29.28 -1.13 11.73
CA LYS A 343 29.24 -2.44 11.07
C LYS A 343 30.39 -3.35 11.49
N LYS A 344 31.51 -2.79 11.90
CA LYS A 344 32.64 -3.55 12.44
C LYS A 344 32.21 -4.30 13.71
N GLU A 345 31.54 -3.62 14.64
CA GLU A 345 31.02 -4.26 15.86
C GLU A 345 29.93 -5.27 15.55
N TYR A 346 29.04 -4.94 14.61
CA TYR A 346 27.99 -5.87 14.19
C TYR A 346 28.56 -7.15 13.60
N CYS A 347 29.47 -7.06 12.63
CA CYS A 347 30.06 -8.22 11.97
C CYS A 347 30.90 -9.09 12.94
N LYS A 348 31.58 -8.44 13.92
CA LYS A 348 32.33 -9.14 14.94
C LYS A 348 31.47 -10.10 15.77
N LYS A 349 30.22 -9.79 16.03
CA LYS A 349 29.26 -10.67 16.73
C LYS A 349 29.06 -12.01 16.00
N PHE A 350 29.20 -11.99 14.67
CA PHE A 350 29.12 -13.16 13.81
C PHE A 350 30.45 -13.72 13.37
N GLY A 351 31.56 -13.38 14.07
CA GLY A 351 32.90 -13.88 13.78
C GLY A 351 33.57 -13.31 12.53
N ILE A 352 32.95 -12.26 11.89
CA ILE A 352 33.49 -11.64 10.69
C ILE A 352 34.18 -10.32 11.06
N ASN A 353 35.50 -10.25 10.78
CA ASN A 353 36.29 -9.04 11.03
C ASN A 353 36.43 -8.23 9.76
N ILE A 354 35.94 -6.98 9.81
CA ILE A 354 36.05 -5.99 8.74
C ILE A 354 36.63 -4.68 9.24
N SER A 355 37.17 -3.86 8.33
CA SER A 355 37.45 -2.45 8.58
C SER A 355 36.20 -1.60 8.26
N THR A 356 36.12 -0.40 8.83
CA THR A 356 34.95 0.49 8.69
C THR A 356 34.67 0.95 7.25
N ASP A 357 35.71 1.00 6.42
CA ASP A 357 35.64 1.39 5.02
C ASP A 357 34.96 0.34 4.12
N ILE A 358 34.94 -0.92 4.53
CA ILE A 358 34.31 -2.01 3.75
C ILE A 358 32.78 -1.93 3.79
N TRP A 359 32.23 -1.44 4.90
CA TRP A 359 30.78 -1.19 5.04
C TRP A 359 30.54 0.10 5.83
N PRO A 360 30.70 1.28 5.19
CA PRO A 360 30.84 2.57 5.88
C PRO A 360 29.52 3.22 6.34
N SER A 361 28.37 2.61 6.07
CA SER A 361 27.08 3.20 6.42
C SER A 361 26.81 3.17 7.93
N MET A 362 26.59 4.36 8.52
CA MET A 362 26.26 4.57 9.96
C MET A 362 25.31 5.76 10.13
N HIS A 363 24.39 5.96 9.19
CA HIS A 363 23.65 7.20 9.11
C HIS A 363 22.15 6.92 8.86
N LEU A 364 21.30 7.82 9.37
CA LEU A 364 19.90 7.94 8.95
C LEU A 364 19.83 8.68 7.61
N PRO A 365 18.89 8.29 6.73
CA PRO A 365 18.61 9.03 5.50
C PRO A 365 17.75 10.25 5.76
N ASN A 366 17.54 11.04 4.72
CA ASN A 366 16.52 12.08 4.71
C ASN A 366 15.11 11.49 4.61
N ASN A 367 14.94 10.41 3.85
CA ASN A 367 13.64 9.76 3.64
C ASN A 367 13.77 8.22 3.64
N PHE A 368 12.80 7.54 4.27
CA PHE A 368 12.60 6.10 4.15
C PHE A 368 11.42 5.80 3.24
N ILE A 369 11.55 4.81 2.36
CA ILE A 369 10.45 4.24 1.57
C ILE A 369 10.28 2.78 1.97
N GLY A 370 9.08 2.40 2.38
CA GLY A 370 8.75 1.03 2.78
C GLY A 370 7.27 0.72 2.63
N ASP A 371 6.86 -0.49 3.01
CA ASP A 371 5.47 -0.92 2.91
C ASP A 371 4.57 -0.24 3.95
N ARG A 372 3.37 0.11 3.50
CA ARG A 372 2.37 0.80 4.31
C ARG A 372 1.98 0.03 5.58
N GLY A 373 1.97 -1.30 5.54
CA GLY A 373 1.60 -2.14 6.68
C GLY A 373 2.58 -2.04 7.85
N GLU A 374 3.85 -1.85 7.55
CA GLU A 374 4.93 -1.80 8.54
C GLU A 374 5.21 -0.38 9.04
N LEU A 375 5.14 0.60 8.12
CA LEU A 375 5.39 2.02 8.40
C LEU A 375 4.17 2.80 8.91
N ALA A 376 2.99 2.19 9.01
CA ALA A 376 1.78 2.84 9.54
C ALA A 376 1.60 2.69 11.06
N SER A 377 2.64 2.29 11.80
CA SER A 377 2.59 2.14 13.26
C SER A 377 2.86 3.46 13.99
N HIS A 378 2.32 3.61 15.20
CA HIS A 378 2.56 4.80 16.03
C HIS A 378 4.04 5.05 16.38
N GLY A 379 4.93 4.06 16.22
CA GLY A 379 6.37 4.25 16.41
C GLY A 379 7.06 5.09 15.34
N VAL A 380 6.46 5.16 14.16
CA VAL A 380 6.96 5.96 13.02
C VAL A 380 6.90 7.46 13.31
N ASP A 381 5.80 7.94 13.89
CA ASP A 381 5.62 9.35 14.22
C ASP A 381 6.70 9.81 15.20
N HIS A 382 7.05 8.96 16.18
CA HIS A 382 8.11 9.23 17.14
C HIS A 382 9.49 9.38 16.50
N LEU A 383 9.81 8.53 15.53
CA LEU A 383 11.06 8.61 14.77
C LEU A 383 11.14 9.93 13.97
N ILE A 384 10.05 10.31 13.30
CA ILE A 384 9.95 11.53 12.51
C ILE A 384 10.13 12.76 13.40
N GLU A 385 9.38 12.84 14.50
CA GLU A 385 9.41 13.98 15.43
C GLU A 385 10.78 14.14 16.10
N GLY A 386 11.44 13.03 16.48
CA GLY A 386 12.67 13.06 17.25
C GLY A 386 13.95 13.21 16.45
N LEU A 387 14.02 12.62 15.26
CA LEU A 387 15.24 12.54 14.45
C LEU A 387 15.08 13.16 13.05
N GLY A 388 13.86 13.49 12.65
CA GLY A 388 13.54 14.23 11.43
C GLY A 388 13.79 13.54 10.09
N PRO A 389 13.82 12.18 9.97
CA PRO A 389 13.69 11.57 8.66
C PRO A 389 12.23 11.67 8.20
N ASN A 390 12.01 11.84 6.91
CA ASN A 390 10.69 11.66 6.33
C ASN A 390 10.41 10.18 6.08
N ILE A 391 9.14 9.80 6.10
CA ILE A 391 8.74 8.43 5.80
C ILE A 391 7.67 8.47 4.74
N SER A 392 7.94 7.81 3.62
CA SER A 392 7.04 7.71 2.49
C SER A 392 6.56 6.27 2.33
N ASN A 393 5.25 6.10 2.41
CA ASN A 393 4.63 4.80 2.15
C ASN A 393 4.48 4.58 0.64
N THR A 394 4.83 3.40 0.16
CA THR A 394 4.54 3.04 -1.25
C THR A 394 3.03 3.00 -1.47
N PRO A 395 2.52 3.59 -2.57
CA PRO A 395 1.13 3.38 -2.95
C PRO A 395 0.84 1.88 -3.14
N PRO A 396 -0.36 1.40 -2.78
CA PRO A 396 -0.72 0.01 -3.00
C PRO A 396 -0.52 -0.39 -4.46
N TYR A 397 0.05 -1.57 -4.69
CA TYR A 397 0.27 -2.15 -6.02
C TYR A 397 1.26 -1.39 -6.94
N ARG A 398 2.21 -0.65 -6.33
CA ARG A 398 3.26 0.08 -7.04
C ARG A 398 4.65 -0.49 -6.72
N PRO A 399 4.99 -1.71 -7.19
CA PRO A 399 6.29 -2.36 -6.93
C PRO A 399 7.46 -1.57 -7.54
N ASP A 400 7.21 -0.78 -8.57
CA ASP A 400 8.20 0.08 -9.22
C ASP A 400 8.90 1.06 -8.25
N TRP A 401 8.27 1.41 -7.12
CA TRP A 401 8.87 2.29 -6.10
C TRP A 401 9.90 1.58 -5.21
N LYS A 402 9.89 0.24 -5.16
CA LYS A 402 10.81 -0.59 -4.39
C LYS A 402 11.69 -1.49 -5.26
N GLY A 403 11.72 -1.26 -6.56
CA GLY A 403 12.38 -2.13 -7.51
C GLY A 403 13.84 -2.43 -7.19
N ILE A 404 14.55 -1.53 -6.49
CA ILE A 404 15.97 -1.72 -6.13
C ILE A 404 16.10 -2.79 -5.04
N VAL A 405 15.36 -2.67 -3.93
CA VAL A 405 15.44 -3.63 -2.83
C VAL A 405 14.84 -5.00 -3.20
N GLU A 406 13.75 -5.03 -4.00
CA GLU A 406 13.19 -6.28 -4.52
C GLU A 406 14.19 -7.01 -5.43
N LYS A 407 14.82 -6.28 -6.36
CA LYS A 407 15.88 -6.85 -7.22
C LYS A 407 17.08 -7.34 -6.43
N LEU A 408 17.40 -6.69 -5.31
CA LEU A 408 18.46 -7.13 -4.42
C LEU A 408 18.13 -8.46 -3.76
N PHE A 409 16.88 -8.66 -3.30
CA PHE A 409 16.46 -9.97 -2.77
C PHE A 409 16.63 -11.08 -3.80
N ASP A 410 16.19 -10.85 -5.04
CA ASP A 410 16.36 -11.81 -6.13
C ASP A 410 17.85 -12.13 -6.36
N THR A 411 18.69 -11.10 -6.45
CA THR A 411 20.13 -11.24 -6.65
C THR A 411 20.78 -12.01 -5.52
N SER A 412 20.40 -11.73 -4.25
CA SER A 412 20.91 -12.44 -3.09
C SER A 412 20.55 -13.92 -3.14
N GLN A 413 19.28 -14.22 -3.42
CA GLN A 413 18.81 -15.60 -3.52
C GLN A 413 19.48 -16.36 -4.66
N GLU A 414 19.63 -15.78 -5.84
CA GLU A 414 20.31 -16.40 -6.96
C GLU A 414 21.76 -16.80 -6.62
N LYS A 415 22.49 -15.93 -5.91
CA LYS A 415 23.90 -16.14 -5.57
C LYS A 415 24.09 -17.18 -4.50
N ILE A 416 23.25 -17.22 -3.48
CA ILE A 416 23.42 -18.12 -2.33
C ILE A 416 22.63 -19.44 -2.44
N LYS A 417 21.55 -19.47 -3.23
CA LYS A 417 20.71 -20.66 -3.44
C LYS A 417 21.48 -21.97 -3.67
N PRO A 418 22.53 -22.04 -4.52
CA PRO A 418 23.21 -23.31 -4.78
C PRO A 418 23.90 -23.92 -3.56
N PHE A 419 24.13 -23.15 -2.51
CA PHE A 419 24.88 -23.52 -1.31
C PHE A 419 23.99 -23.72 -0.08
N LEU A 420 22.68 -23.39 -0.16
CA LEU A 420 21.79 -23.45 0.99
C LEU A 420 21.12 -24.82 1.13
N PRO A 421 21.44 -25.61 2.17
CA PRO A 421 20.65 -26.79 2.52
C PRO A 421 19.27 -26.36 3.03
N GLY A 422 18.22 -27.12 2.68
CA GLY A 422 16.84 -26.78 3.03
C GLY A 422 16.27 -25.59 2.26
N TYR A 423 16.88 -25.24 1.12
CA TYR A 423 16.33 -24.19 0.23
C TYR A 423 15.02 -24.64 -0.41
N VAL A 424 14.02 -23.78 -0.35
CA VAL A 424 12.66 -24.03 -0.88
C VAL A 424 12.62 -23.69 -2.36
N HIS A 425 12.48 -24.71 -3.22
CA HIS A 425 12.33 -24.55 -4.66
C HIS A 425 10.87 -24.26 -5.07
N LYS A 426 10.66 -23.92 -6.34
CA LYS A 426 9.36 -23.56 -6.88
C LYS A 426 8.32 -24.68 -6.87
N ASP A 427 8.77 -25.93 -6.83
CA ASP A 427 7.95 -27.15 -6.74
C ASP A 427 7.42 -27.44 -5.33
N HIS A 428 7.75 -26.58 -4.36
CA HIS A 428 7.27 -26.72 -2.97
C HIS A 428 5.73 -26.71 -2.90
N GLY A 429 5.18 -27.77 -2.31
CA GLY A 429 3.72 -27.97 -2.23
C GLY A 429 3.12 -28.75 -3.40
N GLU A 430 3.87 -29.11 -4.44
CA GLU A 430 3.42 -29.99 -5.51
C GLU A 430 3.44 -31.45 -5.06
N ARG A 431 2.54 -32.27 -5.65
CA ARG A 431 2.46 -33.69 -5.30
C ARG A 431 3.72 -34.41 -5.78
N GLY A 432 4.50 -34.98 -4.83
CA GLY A 432 5.77 -35.66 -5.10
C GLY A 432 7.00 -34.77 -4.96
N ALA A 433 6.84 -33.50 -4.62
CA ALA A 433 7.95 -32.62 -4.26
C ALA A 433 8.66 -33.09 -2.99
N LYS A 434 9.96 -32.80 -2.92
CA LYS A 434 10.79 -33.11 -1.76
C LYS A 434 10.37 -32.26 -0.55
N ASP A 435 10.43 -32.83 0.64
CA ASP A 435 10.23 -32.04 1.87
C ASP A 435 11.53 -31.33 2.26
N TYR A 436 11.64 -30.06 1.85
CA TYR A 436 12.83 -29.22 2.07
C TYR A 436 13.09 -28.93 3.56
N ARG A 437 12.11 -29.15 4.45
CA ARG A 437 12.29 -28.99 5.91
C ARG A 437 13.30 -29.98 6.45
N LEU A 438 13.33 -31.20 5.93
CA LEU A 438 14.22 -32.26 6.37
C LEU A 438 15.69 -32.05 5.99
N GLU A 439 15.95 -31.12 5.06
CA GLU A 439 17.31 -30.73 4.66
C GLU A 439 17.86 -29.55 5.43
N ALA A 440 17.05 -28.93 6.30
CA ALA A 440 17.46 -27.81 7.11
C ALA A 440 18.63 -28.21 8.03
N SER A 441 19.72 -27.45 7.98
CA SER A 441 20.90 -27.66 8.82
C SER A 441 21.48 -26.37 9.38
N LEU A 442 21.15 -25.22 8.78
CA LEU A 442 21.66 -23.91 9.21
C LEU A 442 20.78 -23.36 10.34
N ASN A 443 21.43 -22.79 11.34
CA ASN A 443 20.77 -21.95 12.34
C ASN A 443 20.72 -20.47 11.89
N ILE A 444 20.04 -19.63 12.65
CA ILE A 444 19.84 -18.21 12.30
C ILE A 444 21.15 -17.41 12.27
N GLU A 445 22.12 -17.76 13.11
CA GLU A 445 23.43 -17.07 13.15
C GLU A 445 24.25 -17.40 11.90
N GLU A 446 24.32 -18.67 11.52
CA GLU A 446 25.02 -19.13 10.32
C GLU A 446 24.38 -18.56 9.05
N TYR A 447 23.05 -18.52 8.99
CA TYR A 447 22.34 -17.87 7.87
C TYR A 447 22.64 -16.37 7.81
N THR A 448 22.69 -15.69 8.95
CA THR A 448 23.07 -14.27 9.02
C THR A 448 24.51 -14.05 8.57
N GLN A 449 25.45 -14.94 8.93
CA GLN A 449 26.83 -14.88 8.44
C GLN A 449 26.90 -14.98 6.91
N ILE A 450 26.10 -15.86 6.30
CA ILE A 450 26.03 -16.00 4.83
C ILE A 450 25.55 -14.71 4.20
N LEU A 451 24.50 -14.08 4.76
CA LEU A 451 23.98 -12.81 4.26
C LEU A 451 24.97 -11.66 4.46
N ILE A 452 25.69 -11.60 5.57
CA ILE A 452 26.77 -10.61 5.77
C ILE A 452 27.84 -10.76 4.68
N ASN A 453 28.31 -11.99 4.42
CA ASN A 453 29.28 -12.23 3.36
C ASN A 453 28.74 -11.85 1.97
N PHE A 454 27.46 -12.10 1.69
CA PHE A 454 26.83 -11.62 0.47
C PHE A 454 26.83 -10.09 0.39
N ILE A 455 26.50 -9.39 1.47
CA ILE A 455 26.50 -7.91 1.52
C ILE A 455 27.90 -7.37 1.26
N LEU A 456 28.91 -7.93 1.90
CA LEU A 456 30.30 -7.51 1.70
C LEU A 456 30.74 -7.72 0.25
N PHE A 457 30.38 -8.85 -0.37
CA PHE A 457 30.61 -9.09 -1.79
C PHE A 457 29.83 -8.10 -2.67
N TYR A 458 28.55 -7.92 -2.42
CA TYR A 458 27.69 -7.04 -3.23
C TYR A 458 28.17 -5.59 -3.15
N ASN A 459 28.38 -5.08 -1.96
CA ASN A 459 28.77 -3.69 -1.78
C ASN A 459 30.13 -3.37 -2.41
N ASN A 460 31.11 -4.30 -2.35
CA ASN A 460 32.49 -4.00 -2.73
C ASN A 460 32.89 -4.51 -4.12
N ASN A 461 32.20 -5.53 -4.64
CA ASN A 461 32.64 -6.23 -5.85
C ASN A 461 31.58 -6.34 -6.95
N PHE A 462 30.30 -6.11 -6.63
CA PHE A 462 29.24 -6.31 -7.60
C PHE A 462 29.15 -5.15 -8.60
N TYR A 463 29.47 -5.42 -9.87
CA TYR A 463 29.36 -4.45 -10.96
C TYR A 463 27.94 -4.41 -11.49
N MET A 464 27.25 -3.28 -11.34
CA MET A 464 25.85 -3.07 -11.73
C MET A 464 25.77 -2.62 -13.19
N LYS A 465 25.54 -3.55 -14.11
CA LYS A 465 25.48 -3.29 -15.57
C LYS A 465 24.38 -2.30 -15.98
N GLU A 466 23.26 -2.35 -15.28
CA GLU A 466 22.06 -1.54 -15.57
C GLU A 466 22.08 -0.15 -14.89
N TYR A 467 23.08 0.13 -14.05
CA TYR A 467 23.16 1.41 -13.34
C TYR A 467 23.53 2.54 -14.31
N VAL A 468 22.67 3.56 -14.37
CA VAL A 468 22.88 4.74 -15.22
C VAL A 468 23.67 5.80 -14.46
N ARG A 469 24.95 5.95 -14.80
CA ARG A 469 25.83 6.98 -14.24
C ARG A 469 25.48 8.35 -14.79
N ASN A 470 25.53 9.37 -13.94
CA ASN A 470 25.43 10.75 -14.39
C ASN A 470 26.72 11.22 -15.11
N GLU A 471 26.65 12.38 -15.75
CA GLU A 471 27.76 12.90 -16.56
C GLU A 471 29.06 13.08 -15.76
N GLN A 472 28.94 13.55 -14.50
CA GLN A 472 30.11 13.77 -13.65
C GLN A 472 30.74 12.45 -13.20
N GLN A 473 29.94 11.45 -12.82
CA GLN A 473 30.44 10.11 -12.49
C GLN A 473 31.18 9.46 -13.67
N ILE A 474 30.73 9.72 -14.89
CA ILE A 474 31.41 9.21 -16.10
C ILE A 474 32.74 9.94 -16.30
N LYS A 475 32.78 11.27 -16.16
CA LYS A 475 34.02 12.07 -16.27
C LYS A 475 35.06 11.67 -15.22
N ASP A 476 34.60 11.40 -14.01
CA ASP A 476 35.46 10.98 -12.90
C ASP A 476 35.79 9.46 -12.96
N ASN A 477 35.36 8.76 -14.00
CA ASN A 477 35.57 7.33 -14.23
C ASN A 477 35.14 6.44 -13.06
N VAL A 478 34.03 6.79 -12.39
CA VAL A 478 33.48 6.04 -11.26
C VAL A 478 32.86 4.73 -11.76
N GLN A 479 33.35 3.60 -11.26
CA GLN A 479 32.77 2.32 -11.59
C GLN A 479 31.39 2.15 -10.92
N PRO A 480 30.39 1.55 -11.58
CA PRO A 480 29.06 1.30 -10.99
C PRO A 480 29.11 0.10 -10.03
N ILE A 481 29.88 0.25 -8.96
CA ILE A 481 29.99 -0.64 -7.81
C ILE A 481 29.46 0.14 -6.60
N PRO A 482 28.54 -0.42 -5.76
CA PRO A 482 27.90 0.34 -4.70
C PRO A 482 28.84 1.16 -3.82
N ILE A 483 29.96 0.57 -3.37
CA ILE A 483 30.92 1.28 -2.52
C ILE A 483 31.62 2.44 -3.25
N LYS A 484 31.92 2.29 -4.54
CA LYS A 484 32.57 3.36 -5.32
C LYS A 484 31.62 4.52 -5.59
N LEU A 485 30.35 4.23 -5.81
CA LEU A 485 29.31 5.24 -5.94
C LEU A 485 29.07 5.96 -4.60
N TRP A 486 29.12 5.23 -3.48
CA TRP A 486 29.02 5.79 -2.14
C TRP A 486 30.22 6.72 -1.83
N GLU A 487 31.46 6.27 -2.04
CA GLU A 487 32.65 7.07 -1.82
C GLU A 487 32.65 8.36 -2.67
N TRP A 488 32.25 8.25 -3.93
CA TRP A 488 32.12 9.41 -4.80
C TRP A 488 30.99 10.34 -4.37
N GLY A 489 29.85 9.77 -4.03
CA GLY A 489 28.66 10.52 -3.62
C GLY A 489 28.89 11.30 -2.33
N ILE A 490 29.55 10.72 -1.33
CA ILE A 490 29.94 11.40 -0.09
C ILE A 490 30.81 12.64 -0.37
N LYS A 491 31.68 12.58 -1.38
CA LYS A 491 32.58 13.70 -1.74
C LYS A 491 31.92 14.77 -2.57
N ASN A 492 30.97 14.40 -3.44
CA ASN A 492 30.46 15.29 -4.49
C ASN A 492 28.97 15.61 -4.40
N ALA A 493 28.20 14.84 -3.66
CA ALA A 493 26.73 14.96 -3.57
C ALA A 493 26.26 14.78 -2.11
N ALA A 494 26.97 15.41 -1.16
CA ALA A 494 26.75 15.23 0.26
C ALA A 494 25.62 16.12 0.83
N GLY A 495 25.22 15.83 2.08
CA GLY A 495 24.35 16.68 2.88
C GLY A 495 23.02 16.08 3.29
N LYS A 496 22.70 14.86 2.85
CA LYS A 496 21.45 14.19 3.19
C LYS A 496 21.58 13.17 4.35
N LEU A 497 22.80 12.74 4.65
CA LEU A 497 23.09 11.77 5.72
C LEU A 497 23.09 12.44 7.09
N LYS A 498 22.35 11.87 8.05
CA LYS A 498 22.26 12.36 9.43
C LYS A 498 22.90 11.36 10.38
N LYS A 499 23.88 11.79 11.18
CA LYS A 499 24.50 10.97 12.20
C LYS A 499 23.94 11.35 13.58
N HIS A 500 23.43 10.37 14.29
CA HIS A 500 22.94 10.51 15.65
C HIS A 500 23.58 9.46 16.56
N ASP A 501 23.55 9.73 17.86
CA ASP A 501 23.89 8.72 18.85
C ASP A 501 22.96 7.52 18.75
N ILE A 502 23.53 6.29 18.91
CA ILE A 502 22.78 5.05 18.67
C ILE A 502 21.68 4.82 19.72
N ASP A 503 21.88 5.25 20.96
CA ASP A 503 20.87 5.08 22.00
C ASP A 503 19.74 6.08 21.82
N LYS A 504 20.03 7.28 21.29
CA LYS A 504 19.03 8.23 20.84
C LYS A 504 18.18 7.64 19.71
N ILE A 505 18.80 6.99 18.73
CA ILE A 505 18.09 6.32 17.63
C ILE A 505 17.18 5.20 18.18
N LYS A 506 17.73 4.32 19.04
CA LYS A 506 16.95 3.25 19.66
C LYS A 506 15.74 3.81 20.41
N PHE A 507 15.92 4.85 21.22
CA PHE A 507 14.85 5.45 22.01
C PHE A 507 13.71 5.96 21.13
N TYR A 508 14.02 6.67 20.04
CA TYR A 508 12.99 7.19 19.13
C TYR A 508 12.35 6.14 18.22
N LEU A 509 12.92 4.95 18.12
CA LEU A 509 12.30 3.80 17.44
C LEU A 509 11.34 3.02 18.34
N LEU A 510 11.50 3.09 19.67
CA LEU A 510 10.64 2.38 20.61
C LEU A 510 9.19 2.91 20.59
N PRO A 511 8.20 2.01 20.67
CA PRO A 511 6.80 2.41 20.81
C PRO A 511 6.57 3.20 22.10
N ARG A 512 5.69 4.19 22.01
CA ARG A 512 5.26 5.04 23.14
C ARG A 512 3.92 4.58 23.71
N ASP A 513 3.77 4.74 25.02
CA ASP A 513 2.51 4.59 25.74
C ASP A 513 2.54 5.46 27.01
N LYS A 514 1.53 5.36 27.85
CA LYS A 514 1.41 6.10 29.11
C LYS A 514 1.45 5.19 30.32
N VAL A 515 2.33 5.49 31.29
CA VAL A 515 2.36 4.87 32.61
C VAL A 515 1.67 5.75 33.63
N THR A 516 1.23 5.14 34.70
CA THR A 516 0.67 5.85 35.86
C THR A 516 1.66 5.78 37.03
N ILE A 517 2.10 6.92 37.52
CA ILE A 517 2.88 6.99 38.76
C ILE A 517 1.90 6.91 39.91
N SER A 518 2.05 5.87 40.75
CA SER A 518 1.18 5.55 41.86
C SER A 518 1.98 5.40 43.17
N GLU A 519 1.28 5.27 44.30
CA GLU A 519 1.91 5.01 45.59
C GLU A 519 2.71 3.69 45.64
N LYS A 520 2.37 2.72 44.76
CA LYS A 520 3.01 1.39 44.69
C LYS A 520 4.15 1.29 43.70
N GLY A 521 4.40 2.35 42.96
CA GLY A 521 5.40 2.39 41.87
C GLY A 521 4.86 2.98 40.58
N ILE A 522 5.65 2.91 39.53
CA ILE A 522 5.33 3.32 38.18
C ILE A 522 4.59 2.15 37.52
N ARG A 523 3.28 2.29 37.29
CA ARG A 523 2.40 1.21 36.83
C ARG A 523 2.18 1.26 35.34
N TYR A 524 2.52 0.16 34.67
CA TYR A 524 2.12 -0.15 33.30
C TYR A 524 1.36 -1.47 33.28
N LYS A 525 0.13 -1.49 32.77
CA LYS A 525 -0.77 -2.65 32.89
C LYS A 525 -0.87 -3.12 34.38
N LYS A 526 -0.43 -4.33 34.70
CA LYS A 526 -0.35 -4.83 36.10
C LYS A 526 1.10 -4.88 36.64
N MET A 527 2.07 -4.40 35.83
CA MET A 527 3.49 -4.35 36.23
C MET A 527 3.82 -3.06 36.97
N TYR A 528 4.77 -3.14 37.87
CA TYR A 528 5.27 -2.01 38.65
C TYR A 528 6.77 -1.88 38.50
N TYR A 529 7.19 -0.65 38.25
CA TYR A 529 8.58 -0.27 38.02
C TYR A 529 9.04 0.78 39.01
N THR A 530 10.36 0.92 39.15
CA THR A 530 10.98 1.96 39.94
C THR A 530 12.22 2.51 39.24
N THR A 531 12.66 3.66 39.70
CA THR A 531 13.96 4.28 39.32
C THR A 531 14.53 5.00 40.54
N PRO A 532 15.85 5.06 40.73
CA PRO A 532 16.48 5.81 41.82
C PRO A 532 15.95 7.25 41.92
N ARG A 533 15.80 7.93 40.78
CA ARG A 533 15.29 9.29 40.71
C ARG A 533 13.88 9.40 41.31
N ALA A 534 12.98 8.47 41.05
CA ALA A 534 11.62 8.50 41.58
C ALA A 534 11.59 8.33 43.12
N ILE A 535 12.59 7.62 43.68
CA ILE A 535 12.79 7.46 45.12
C ILE A 535 13.31 8.75 45.71
N ASP A 536 14.36 9.32 45.14
CA ASP A 536 15.02 10.54 45.62
C ASP A 536 14.08 11.74 45.57
N GLU A 537 13.32 11.90 44.48
CA GLU A 537 12.33 12.97 44.30
C GLU A 537 10.96 12.64 44.96
N GLN A 538 10.86 11.53 45.69
CA GLN A 538 9.67 11.12 46.47
C GLN A 538 8.38 11.04 45.63
N TRP A 539 8.43 10.57 44.39
CA TRP A 539 7.27 10.53 43.50
C TRP A 539 6.13 9.67 44.08
N PHE A 540 6.44 8.55 44.71
CA PHE A 540 5.47 7.61 45.25
C PHE A 540 4.74 8.17 46.50
N SER A 541 5.48 8.92 47.36
CA SER A 541 4.91 9.63 48.49
C SER A 541 4.01 10.77 48.01
N LYS A 542 4.41 11.50 46.98
CA LYS A 542 3.60 12.52 46.32
C LYS A 542 2.32 11.91 45.73
N ALA A 543 2.44 10.81 45.00
CA ALA A 543 1.28 10.11 44.43
C ALA A 543 0.26 9.65 45.51
N ARG A 544 0.74 9.28 46.67
CA ARG A 544 -0.12 8.91 47.80
C ARG A 544 -0.87 10.10 48.41
N ARG A 545 -0.24 11.25 48.45
CA ARG A 545 -0.81 12.48 49.04
C ARG A 545 -1.72 13.22 48.06
N ASP A 546 -1.24 13.44 46.83
CA ASP A 546 -1.84 14.35 45.85
C ASP A 546 -2.61 13.57 44.74
N GLY A 547 -2.55 12.24 44.73
CA GLY A 547 -3.14 11.39 43.71
C GLY A 547 -2.15 10.98 42.62
N SER A 548 -2.47 9.93 41.89
CA SER A 548 -1.65 9.40 40.82
C SER A 548 -1.75 10.26 39.55
N TRP A 549 -0.66 10.34 38.76
CA TRP A 549 -0.61 11.04 37.48
C TRP A 549 -0.02 10.18 36.37
N LYS A 550 -0.23 10.58 35.11
CA LYS A 550 0.27 9.86 33.93
C LYS A 550 1.51 10.53 33.35
N VAL A 551 2.46 9.73 32.90
CA VAL A 551 3.69 10.16 32.21
C VAL A 551 3.84 9.32 30.94
N GLU A 552 4.39 9.92 29.87
CA GLU A 552 4.73 9.20 28.65
C GLU A 552 6.01 8.40 28.84
N PHE A 553 6.06 7.23 28.23
CA PHE A 553 7.21 6.35 28.27
C PHE A 553 7.36 5.58 26.97
N SER A 554 8.58 5.09 26.72
CA SER A 554 8.91 4.16 25.65
C SER A 554 9.33 2.81 26.20
N TYR A 555 9.10 1.74 25.46
CA TYR A 555 9.46 0.38 25.89
C TYR A 555 9.87 -0.50 24.71
N ASP A 556 10.76 -1.48 24.93
CA ASP A 556 11.02 -2.54 23.95
C ASP A 556 9.97 -3.65 24.10
N PRO A 557 9.14 -3.93 23.07
CA PRO A 557 8.14 -5.00 23.15
C PRO A 557 8.72 -6.40 23.40
N ARG A 558 10.04 -6.59 23.16
CA ARG A 558 10.75 -7.86 23.33
C ARG A 558 11.22 -8.09 24.76
N ASP A 559 11.42 -7.00 25.51
CA ASP A 559 11.92 -7.05 26.90
C ASP A 559 11.33 -5.89 27.72
N LEU A 560 10.41 -6.23 28.63
CA LEU A 560 9.79 -5.25 29.52
C LEU A 560 10.47 -5.20 30.91
N ASN A 561 11.67 -5.74 31.07
CA ASN A 561 12.42 -5.58 32.32
C ASN A 561 12.76 -4.12 32.61
N VAL A 562 12.96 -3.31 31.56
CA VAL A 562 13.25 -1.87 31.64
C VAL A 562 12.30 -1.10 30.73
N ILE A 563 11.73 -0.03 31.26
CA ILE A 563 10.97 0.97 30.49
C ILE A 563 11.65 2.33 30.62
N TYR A 564 11.39 3.23 29.68
CA TYR A 564 12.08 4.51 29.56
C TYR A 564 11.08 5.65 29.65
N LEU A 565 11.02 6.37 30.80
CA LEU A 565 10.18 7.56 30.91
C LEU A 565 10.76 8.70 30.10
N HIS A 566 9.90 9.48 29.44
CA HIS A 566 10.31 10.68 28.77
C HIS A 566 10.64 11.78 29.79
N SER A 567 11.79 12.40 29.66
CA SER A 567 12.23 13.50 30.52
C SER A 567 12.21 14.82 29.73
N ASN A 568 11.85 15.89 30.41
CA ASN A 568 11.95 17.25 29.88
C ASN A 568 13.29 17.92 30.27
N ASP A 569 14.14 17.22 31.01
CA ASP A 569 15.42 17.71 31.52
C ASP A 569 16.55 17.46 30.51
N GLU A 570 17.81 17.59 30.94
CA GLU A 570 19.01 17.34 30.12
C GLU A 570 19.09 15.89 29.65
N ASP A 571 18.57 14.96 30.44
CA ASP A 571 18.50 13.53 30.07
C ASP A 571 17.32 13.25 29.12
N LEU A 572 17.58 12.58 28.02
CA LEU A 572 16.56 12.23 27.03
C LEU A 572 15.48 11.30 27.59
N PHE A 573 15.86 10.40 28.49
CA PHE A 573 14.97 9.42 29.13
C PHE A 573 15.48 8.99 30.50
N ILE A 574 14.54 8.49 31.33
CA ILE A 574 14.82 7.94 32.65
C ILE A 574 14.56 6.45 32.60
N PRO A 575 15.56 5.57 32.74
CA PRO A 575 15.36 4.14 32.78
C PRO A 575 14.69 3.73 34.10
N CYS A 576 13.65 2.90 33.99
CA CYS A 576 12.89 2.38 35.12
C CYS A 576 12.91 0.85 35.07
N THR A 577 13.33 0.20 36.13
CA THR A 577 13.45 -1.25 36.23
C THR A 577 12.21 -1.87 36.88
N LEU A 578 11.88 -3.07 36.42
CA LEU A 578 10.80 -3.87 37.00
C LEU A 578 11.11 -4.20 38.46
N LEU A 579 10.14 -4.07 39.34
CA LEU A 579 10.32 -4.37 40.77
C LEU A 579 10.58 -5.86 40.98
N ASP A 580 11.48 -6.19 41.95
CA ASP A 580 11.94 -7.56 42.22
C ASP A 580 10.80 -8.54 42.50
N HIS A 581 9.74 -8.11 43.15
CA HIS A 581 8.59 -8.98 43.44
C HIS A 581 7.72 -9.30 42.23
N GLN A 582 8.01 -8.69 41.07
CA GLN A 582 7.26 -8.90 39.81
C GLN A 582 7.89 -10.00 38.94
N VAL A 583 8.53 -11.02 39.55
CA VAL A 583 9.26 -12.11 38.91
C VAL A 583 8.48 -12.79 37.79
N ARG A 584 7.14 -12.86 37.91
CA ARG A 584 6.27 -13.49 36.91
C ARG A 584 6.30 -12.78 35.53
N TYR A 585 6.69 -11.50 35.47
CA TYR A 585 6.80 -10.72 34.25
C TYR A 585 8.22 -10.56 33.73
N LYS A 586 9.22 -11.02 34.51
CA LYS A 586 10.63 -10.91 34.16
C LYS A 586 10.95 -11.71 32.92
N ASP A 587 11.78 -11.15 32.04
CA ASP A 587 12.27 -11.75 30.79
C ASP A 587 11.16 -12.18 29.82
N LYS A 588 10.03 -11.43 29.82
CA LYS A 588 8.85 -11.70 28.97
C LYS A 588 8.64 -10.60 27.95
N THR A 589 8.10 -11.00 26.80
CA THR A 589 7.64 -10.09 25.75
C THR A 589 6.26 -9.50 26.12
N ILE A 590 5.90 -8.41 25.45
CA ILE A 590 4.59 -7.76 25.65
C ILE A 590 3.44 -8.72 25.33
N GLU A 591 3.58 -9.56 24.31
CA GLU A 591 2.59 -10.55 23.89
C GLU A 591 2.38 -11.63 24.96
N GLU A 592 3.49 -12.15 25.52
CA GLU A 592 3.41 -13.12 26.61
C GLU A 592 2.73 -12.55 27.87
N ILE A 593 3.01 -11.27 28.16
CA ILE A 593 2.38 -10.59 29.30
C ILE A 593 0.89 -10.36 29.01
N ASP A 594 0.51 -9.97 27.81
CA ASP A 594 -0.90 -9.78 27.45
C ASP A 594 -1.70 -11.09 27.53
N GLN A 595 -1.11 -12.20 27.09
CA GLN A 595 -1.71 -13.53 27.26
C GLN A 595 -1.91 -13.89 28.76
N LEU A 596 -0.88 -13.67 29.58
CA LEU A 596 -1.01 -13.92 31.03
C LEU A 596 -2.12 -13.09 31.66
N LEU A 597 -2.26 -11.83 31.29
CA LEU A 597 -3.31 -10.94 31.76
C LEU A 597 -4.70 -11.35 31.26
N GLU A 598 -4.79 -11.86 30.03
CA GLU A 598 -6.02 -12.37 29.46
C GLU A 598 -6.48 -13.64 30.17
N PHE A 599 -5.58 -14.60 30.45
CA PHE A 599 -5.89 -15.79 31.26
C PHE A 599 -6.39 -15.41 32.64
N GLU A 600 -5.71 -14.48 33.34
CA GLU A 600 -6.17 -14.00 34.65
C GLU A 600 -7.57 -13.36 34.58
N ASN A 601 -7.85 -12.59 33.56
CA ASN A 601 -9.14 -11.93 33.40
C ASN A 601 -10.27 -12.93 33.09
N ASN A 602 -9.99 -13.97 32.32
CA ASN A 602 -10.96 -15.02 32.00
C ASN A 602 -11.24 -15.88 33.25
N ASP A 603 -10.21 -16.28 33.98
CA ASP A 603 -10.36 -16.99 35.25
C ASP A 603 -11.19 -16.18 36.28
N MET A 604 -10.95 -14.87 36.35
CA MET A 604 -11.77 -13.98 37.20
C MET A 604 -13.24 -13.96 36.76
N LYS A 605 -13.53 -13.92 35.47
CA LYS A 605 -14.92 -13.93 34.95
C LYS A 605 -15.63 -15.25 35.25
N ASP A 606 -14.93 -16.37 35.06
CA ASP A 606 -15.48 -17.71 35.31
C ASP A 606 -15.77 -17.93 36.79
N THR A 607 -14.94 -17.35 37.67
CA THR A 607 -15.14 -17.44 39.14
C THR A 607 -16.16 -16.43 39.68
N GLU A 608 -16.46 -15.35 38.96
CA GLU A 608 -17.37 -14.29 39.42
C GLU A 608 -18.80 -14.81 39.67
N HIS A 609 -19.29 -15.69 38.80
CA HIS A 609 -20.61 -16.32 38.99
C HIS A 609 -20.66 -17.18 40.26
N SER A 610 -19.68 -18.05 40.44
CA SER A 610 -19.58 -18.91 41.62
C SER A 610 -19.41 -18.12 42.93
N ARG A 611 -18.67 -17.01 42.87
CA ARG A 611 -18.49 -16.08 43.97
C ARG A 611 -19.81 -15.43 44.35
N LEU A 612 -20.59 -14.96 43.37
CA LEU A 612 -21.88 -14.35 43.60
C LEU A 612 -22.88 -15.36 44.21
N GLU A 613 -22.91 -16.59 43.69
CA GLU A 613 -23.75 -17.66 44.28
C GLU A 613 -23.39 -17.95 45.73
N ASN A 614 -22.10 -18.08 46.03
CA ASN A 614 -21.63 -18.32 47.40
C ASN A 614 -21.98 -17.15 48.33
N GLU A 615 -21.88 -15.91 47.85
CA GLU A 615 -22.24 -14.73 48.64
C GLU A 615 -23.75 -14.66 48.87
N LEU A 616 -24.59 -14.99 47.90
CA LEU A 616 -26.04 -15.08 48.06
C LEU A 616 -26.45 -16.22 48.98
N ASN A 617 -25.80 -17.38 48.92
CA ASN A 617 -26.00 -18.47 49.83
C ASN A 617 -25.66 -18.08 51.27
N PHE A 618 -24.51 -17.40 51.46
CA PHE A 618 -24.15 -16.87 52.79
C PHE A 618 -25.19 -15.90 53.34
N TYR A 619 -25.72 -14.99 52.51
CA TYR A 619 -26.82 -14.11 52.95
C TYR A 619 -28.11 -14.89 53.29
N SER A 620 -28.45 -15.89 52.48
CA SER A 620 -29.60 -16.75 52.74
C SER A 620 -29.46 -17.50 54.06
N ASP A 621 -28.27 -18.01 54.38
CA ASP A 621 -28.00 -18.68 55.66
C ASP A 621 -28.17 -17.72 56.87
N ILE A 622 -27.60 -16.47 56.69
CA ILE A 622 -27.82 -15.45 57.75
C ILE A 622 -29.31 -15.15 57.95
N GLU A 623 -30.05 -14.95 56.83
CA GLU A 623 -31.50 -14.71 56.94
C GLU A 623 -32.25 -15.83 57.59
N SER A 624 -31.89 -17.09 57.34
CA SER A 624 -32.51 -18.27 57.96
C SER A 624 -32.26 -18.28 59.42
N ILE A 625 -31.02 -18.02 59.85
CA ILE A 625 -30.64 -17.95 61.27
C ILE A 625 -31.43 -16.82 62.00
N VAL A 626 -31.48 -15.63 61.36
CA VAL A 626 -32.20 -14.47 61.91
C VAL A 626 -33.71 -14.75 62.00
N LYS A 627 -34.31 -15.38 60.99
CA LYS A 627 -35.72 -15.78 61.01
C LYS A 627 -36.00 -16.78 62.09
N ALA A 628 -35.15 -17.80 62.26
CA ALA A 628 -35.27 -18.78 63.36
C ALA A 628 -35.14 -18.12 64.73
N ALA A 629 -34.17 -17.23 64.92
CA ALA A 629 -33.97 -16.49 66.15
C ALA A 629 -35.15 -15.57 66.45
N ASN A 630 -35.72 -14.88 65.48
CA ASN A 630 -36.90 -14.05 65.67
C ASN A 630 -38.16 -14.88 66.04
N LYS A 631 -38.36 -16.02 65.39
CA LYS A 631 -39.46 -16.94 65.73
C LYS A 631 -39.33 -17.47 67.14
N ASN A 632 -38.13 -17.93 67.48
CA ASN A 632 -37.85 -18.37 68.86
C ASN A 632 -38.07 -17.25 69.89
N LYS A 633 -37.74 -16.04 69.57
CA LYS A 633 -37.96 -14.87 70.40
C LYS A 633 -39.44 -14.56 70.51
N GLU A 634 -40.21 -14.61 69.43
CA GLU A 634 -41.69 -14.39 69.52
C GLU A 634 -42.41 -15.44 70.30
N GLU A 635 -42.01 -16.70 70.20
CA GLU A 635 -42.59 -17.82 70.95
C GLU A 635 -42.28 -17.77 72.46
N LYS A 636 -41.05 -17.33 72.81
CA LYS A 636 -40.58 -17.30 74.18
C LYS A 636 -40.72 -15.95 74.90
N LEU A 637 -41.20 -14.93 74.18
CA LEU A 637 -41.23 -13.57 74.65
C LEU A 637 -42.40 -13.38 75.63
N ASP A 638 -42.09 -13.06 76.88
CA ASP A 638 -43.12 -12.61 77.81
C ASP A 638 -43.55 -11.17 77.45
N LYS A 639 -44.73 -11.06 76.82
CA LYS A 639 -45.35 -9.79 76.43
C LYS A 639 -45.80 -8.90 77.54
N THR A 640 -45.85 -9.42 78.79
CA THR A 640 -46.23 -8.65 79.96
C THR A 640 -45.10 -7.81 80.57
N LEU A 641 -43.84 -8.07 80.14
CA LEU A 641 -42.66 -7.33 80.60
C LEU A 641 -42.49 -6.04 79.86
N SER A 642 -42.42 -4.92 80.59
CA SER A 642 -42.14 -3.62 80.00
C SER A 642 -40.74 -3.54 79.32
N LYS A 643 -40.59 -2.71 78.31
CA LYS A 643 -39.30 -2.51 77.56
C LYS A 643 -38.14 -2.18 78.51
N SER A 644 -38.41 -1.38 79.60
CA SER A 644 -37.42 -1.02 80.62
C SER A 644 -37.01 -2.18 81.47
N LYS A 645 -37.92 -3.08 81.83
CA LYS A 645 -37.61 -4.33 82.60
C LYS A 645 -36.75 -5.28 81.73
N ARG A 646 -36.99 -5.37 80.46
CA ARG A 646 -36.25 -6.24 79.52
C ARG A 646 -34.81 -5.81 79.30
N THR A 647 -34.53 -4.52 79.45
CA THR A 647 -33.16 -3.97 79.31
C THR A 647 -32.43 -3.85 80.64
N LYS A 648 -33.12 -4.11 81.75
CA LYS A 648 -32.55 -4.10 83.08
C LYS A 648 -31.80 -5.44 83.29
N ASN A 649 -30.71 -5.44 84.06
CA ASN A 649 -29.89 -6.62 84.37
C ASN A 649 -29.10 -7.24 83.24
N ILE A 650 -28.82 -6.47 82.13
CA ILE A 650 -27.97 -6.97 81.02
C ILE A 650 -26.63 -7.49 81.55
N LYS A 651 -26.04 -6.89 82.54
CA LYS A 651 -24.77 -7.34 83.15
C LYS A 651 -24.87 -8.71 83.81
N ASP A 652 -25.94 -8.95 84.50
CA ASP A 652 -26.16 -10.23 85.22
C ASP A 652 -26.53 -11.36 84.27
N ASN A 653 -27.41 -11.10 83.33
CA ASN A 653 -27.72 -12.03 82.19
C ASN A 653 -26.50 -12.40 81.39
N ARG A 654 -25.61 -11.42 81.13
CA ARG A 654 -24.35 -11.68 80.46
C ARG A 654 -23.39 -12.52 81.27
N ARG A 655 -23.47 -12.42 82.62
CA ARG A 655 -22.61 -13.21 83.47
C ARG A 655 -23.13 -14.68 83.50
N GLU A 656 -24.43 -14.90 83.57
CA GLU A 656 -25.03 -16.24 83.47
C GLU A 656 -24.71 -16.92 82.16
N GLU A 657 -24.89 -16.20 81.02
CA GLU A 657 -24.57 -16.71 79.70
C GLU A 657 -23.06 -17.06 79.57
N ARG A 658 -22.19 -16.29 80.19
CA ARG A 658 -20.73 -16.56 80.22
C ARG A 658 -20.39 -17.83 80.99
N VAL A 659 -21.08 -18.07 82.11
CA VAL A 659 -20.86 -19.26 82.92
C VAL A 659 -21.27 -20.49 82.12
N GLN A 660 -22.46 -20.48 81.52
CA GLN A 660 -22.93 -21.59 80.68
C GLN A 660 -21.99 -21.84 79.49
N ARG A 661 -21.60 -20.82 78.76
CA ARG A 661 -20.66 -20.99 77.68
C ARG A 661 -19.27 -21.47 78.11
N SER A 662 -18.79 -21.07 79.27
CA SER A 662 -17.50 -21.54 79.80
C SER A 662 -17.51 -23.02 80.15
N GLU A 663 -18.67 -23.55 80.55
CA GLU A 663 -18.89 -24.99 80.81
C GLU A 663 -18.92 -25.79 79.50
N GLU A 664 -19.53 -25.23 78.45
CA GLU A 664 -19.61 -25.84 77.11
C GLU A 664 -18.31 -25.74 76.32
N GLU A 665 -17.63 -24.58 76.40
CA GLU A 665 -16.39 -24.28 75.65
C GLU A 665 -15.10 -24.68 76.36
N GLY A 666 -15.19 -25.29 77.57
CA GLY A 666 -14.06 -25.74 78.40
C GLY A 666 -13.17 -26.72 77.62
N PHE A 667 -11.85 -26.38 77.47
CA PHE A 667 -10.89 -27.24 76.77
C PHE A 667 -10.62 -28.51 77.58
N ASN A 668 -11.12 -29.65 77.08
CA ASN A 668 -10.86 -30.96 77.64
C ASN A 668 -9.75 -31.65 76.80
N LEU A 669 -8.51 -31.48 77.21
CA LEU A 669 -7.32 -31.89 76.45
C LEU A 669 -7.21 -33.43 76.32
N GLN A 670 -7.91 -34.21 77.06
CA GLN A 670 -7.80 -35.68 77.04
C GLN A 670 -8.70 -36.36 75.99
N ILE A 671 -9.75 -35.73 75.51
CA ILE A 671 -10.77 -36.40 74.64
C ILE A 671 -10.51 -36.09 73.11
N ASN A 672 -9.75 -35.08 72.79
CA ASN A 672 -9.65 -34.61 71.38
C ASN A 672 -8.45 -35.13 70.58
N ASN A 673 -7.47 -35.83 71.17
CA ASN A 673 -6.30 -36.28 70.46
C ASN A 673 -6.55 -37.39 69.42
N GLN A 674 -7.57 -38.23 69.61
CA GLN A 674 -7.85 -39.27 68.59
C GLN A 674 -8.71 -38.81 67.44
N LYS A 675 -9.58 -37.79 67.58
CA LYS A 675 -10.39 -37.23 66.50
C LYS A 675 -9.64 -36.19 65.66
N LYS A 676 -8.66 -35.44 66.24
CA LYS A 676 -7.82 -34.50 65.49
C LYS A 676 -6.79 -35.20 64.61
N ILE A 677 -6.23 -36.32 65.03
CA ILE A 677 -5.30 -37.11 64.27
C ILE A 677 -5.96 -37.71 63.02
N SER A 678 -7.20 -38.23 63.16
CA SER A 678 -7.95 -38.73 61.98
C SER A 678 -8.44 -37.65 61.05
N ALA A 679 -8.75 -36.44 61.54
CA ALA A 679 -9.08 -35.28 60.65
C ALA A 679 -7.87 -34.69 59.94
N ILE A 680 -6.68 -34.62 60.57
CA ILE A 680 -5.45 -34.16 59.97
C ILE A 680 -4.98 -35.14 58.90
N ILE A 681 -5.08 -36.45 59.13
CA ILE A 681 -4.70 -37.46 58.09
C ILE A 681 -5.69 -37.45 56.93
N GLN A 682 -6.97 -37.08 57.10
CA GLN A 682 -7.89 -36.89 55.97
C GLN A 682 -7.67 -35.60 55.19
N VAL A 683 -7.17 -34.53 55.81
CA VAL A 683 -6.84 -33.26 55.12
C VAL A 683 -5.51 -33.39 54.35
N GLU A 684 -4.50 -34.10 54.88
CA GLU A 684 -3.25 -34.34 54.14
C GLU A 684 -3.47 -35.26 52.94
N ASN A 685 -4.32 -36.28 53.02
CA ASN A 685 -4.63 -37.16 51.91
C ASN A 685 -5.49 -36.51 50.81
N ASN A 686 -6.22 -35.41 51.09
CA ASN A 686 -6.92 -34.63 50.07
C ASN A 686 -6.06 -33.54 49.43
N ASN A 687 -5.00 -33.07 50.09
CA ASN A 687 -4.09 -32.08 49.53
C ASN A 687 -3.04 -32.67 48.56
N GLU A 688 -2.73 -33.97 48.71
CA GLU A 688 -1.82 -34.62 47.74
C GLU A 688 -2.45 -34.91 46.37
N LYS A 689 -3.79 -34.86 46.26
CA LYS A 689 -4.48 -35.08 44.98
C LYS A 689 -4.69 -33.80 44.12
N ASN A 690 -4.44 -32.62 44.66
CA ASN A 690 -4.70 -31.34 43.93
C ASN A 690 -3.45 -30.49 43.65
N SER A 691 -2.24 -31.00 43.82
CA SER A 691 -1.01 -30.27 43.48
C SER A 691 -0.37 -30.80 42.21
N SER A 692 -1.10 -30.86 41.10
CA SER A 692 -0.48 -30.86 39.78
C SER A 692 -0.32 -29.42 39.33
N ILE A 693 0.80 -28.78 39.70
CA ILE A 693 1.27 -27.56 39.08
C ILE A 693 1.62 -27.94 37.64
N ILE A 694 0.65 -27.73 36.74
CA ILE A 694 0.91 -27.83 35.31
C ILE A 694 1.88 -26.68 34.97
N SER A 695 3.12 -27.03 34.63
CA SER A 695 4.09 -26.08 34.12
C SER A 695 3.49 -25.36 32.92
N ILE A 696 3.63 -24.03 32.84
CA ILE A 696 3.18 -23.18 31.73
C ILE A 696 3.64 -23.75 30.38
N LYS A 697 4.76 -24.44 30.33
CA LYS A 697 5.25 -25.17 29.12
C LYS A 697 4.35 -26.33 28.67
N GLN A 698 3.52 -26.91 29.55
CA GLN A 698 2.58 -27.99 29.19
C GLN A 698 1.24 -27.43 28.66
N LEU A 699 0.86 -26.22 29.04
CA LEU A 699 -0.32 -25.54 28.50
C LEU A 699 -0.11 -25.18 27.00
N PHE A 700 1.07 -24.73 26.62
CA PHE A 700 1.39 -24.41 25.22
C PHE A 700 1.59 -25.64 24.31
N ALA A 701 1.80 -26.84 24.88
CA ALA A 701 1.97 -28.06 24.09
C ALA A 701 0.63 -28.65 23.59
N ASN A 702 -0.51 -28.27 24.19
CA ASN A 702 -1.82 -28.84 23.85
C ASN A 702 -2.64 -28.05 22.82
N GLU A 703 -2.33 -26.79 22.55
CA GLU A 703 -3.05 -26.00 21.52
C GLU A 703 -2.64 -26.31 20.07
N GLY A 704 -1.58 -27.07 19.85
CA GLY A 704 -1.11 -27.42 18.50
C GLY A 704 -1.74 -28.67 17.87
N ARG A 705 -2.80 -29.25 18.45
CA ARG A 705 -3.35 -30.55 17.99
C ARG A 705 -4.78 -30.54 17.47
N ASN A 706 -5.45 -29.44 17.38
CA ASN A 706 -6.79 -29.39 16.78
C ASN A 706 -6.82 -28.40 15.62
N ASP A 707 -6.25 -28.79 14.50
CA ASP A 707 -6.72 -28.37 13.18
C ASP A 707 -6.21 -29.39 12.15
N LYS A 708 -7.10 -30.29 11.79
CA LYS A 708 -7.04 -31.05 10.54
C LYS A 708 -8.05 -30.49 9.57
#